data_d9ea58a31778f98b1ce154ebb9df9aab
#
_entry.id   d9ea58a31778f98b1ce154ebb9df9aab
#
_cell.length_a   1.000
_cell.length_b   1.000
_cell.length_c   1.000
_cell.angle_alpha   90.00
_cell.angle_beta   90.00
_cell.angle_gamma   90.00
#
_symmetry.space_group_name_H-M   'P 1'
#
loop_
_entity.id
_entity.type
_entity.pdbx_description
1 polymer ?
#
loop_
_entity_poly.entity_id
_entity_poly.type
_entity_poly.pdbx_seq_one_letter_code
_entity_poly.pdbx_strand_id
1 'polypeptide(L)'
;MSLQISHLRRWFAAGAIGLLLVVAAVYFYARSKVQNALKDVPAKIAVEIQQSARGFTYSHSEGMHTVFKIQASKSVQYKEGGRVELHDVTITLYGRDSSRFDQIYGADFEYDPRSGDVVGKGEVQMDLEANPEGLIHPDQATPKELKNPFHLVTTNLFFNQKTGNAQTQEKVEFSLPQANGSAVGLSYVANTTVLTLQSQVDVDFHGATPARLTAIHGTITKNPRVVDLDLPRLQNGARRARADKGTLFLRADNTVERILAAGNVRVESEDSGSEKVQSDQMELLVAEKPDTVRSATFSGDVQVEDLGPQPMQGNAGRVVLNFTGDNVLSTVHSQDNVRLVQHQKPATSSASAQDVEVTASVIDFAVADGRRLQRADTSGAAQIALRPVSGTGQQTLVTAGKFQAGFDDLGQLASLHGAPNARIVSQTPGQPDRVSTSNTLDASFHPGTGIDSIIQQGSVAYLDGDRKAWGDHATYTPADQMLVLTGSPRVVDGGMTTTSRTMRLHRATGDALADGEVKSTYSDLKAQPDGALLAASDPIHVTARAMTAHSSPAIALYTGDARLWQNANVIQAPSIQFDRNHRSVVAQGSPTQPVSTVLVQIGKSGKVTPVKITSDRLTYTDSERKAHFEEAVQAKSTDLTITSKVMDVFLQPRNQDTSNQSVTGTGAGTGKIDHIIASGQVVVVQPGRRATGDQLVYTTSDDKFVLTGGPPSIFDAEQGKITGVSLTLFRHDGRVVVEGNNTSPTVTQTRVAR
;
A
#
# COMPACT_ATOMS: atom_id res chain seq x y z
N MET A 1 1.69 -15.50 -0.62
CA MET A 1 0.98 -16.47 -1.48
C MET A 1 2.02 -17.32 -2.18
N SER A 2 2.29 -18.49 -1.67
CA SER A 2 3.27 -19.38 -2.29
C SER A 2 2.53 -20.42 -3.14
N LEU A 3 2.31 -20.09 -4.40
CA LEU A 3 1.92 -21.10 -5.37
C LEU A 3 3.06 -22.13 -5.45
N GLN A 4 2.82 -23.33 -4.94
CA GLN A 4 3.79 -24.43 -5.04
C GLN A 4 3.81 -24.96 -6.48
N ILE A 5 4.61 -24.33 -7.30
CA ILE A 5 4.65 -24.49 -8.76
C ILE A 5 5.41 -25.73 -9.21
N SER A 6 6.24 -26.32 -8.32
CA SER A 6 6.99 -27.55 -8.62
C SER A 6 6.13 -28.74 -9.04
N HIS A 7 4.83 -28.65 -8.73
CA HIS A 7 3.89 -29.70 -9.05
C HIS A 7 3.08 -29.42 -10.34
N LEU A 8 2.78 -28.17 -10.67
CA LEU A 8 2.09 -27.81 -11.92
C LEU A 8 2.89 -28.25 -13.16
N ARG A 9 4.20 -28.19 -13.10
CA ARG A 9 5.16 -28.61 -14.11
C ARG A 9 5.07 -30.09 -14.50
N ARG A 10 5.09 -30.96 -13.49
CA ARG A 10 4.98 -32.40 -13.72
C ARG A 10 3.64 -32.78 -14.35
N TRP A 11 2.66 -31.95 -14.16
CA TRP A 11 1.31 -32.11 -14.65
C TRP A 11 1.16 -31.82 -16.13
N PHE A 12 1.69 -30.68 -16.55
CA PHE A 12 1.61 -30.29 -17.93
C PHE A 12 2.54 -31.13 -18.79
N ALA A 13 3.68 -31.54 -18.26
CA ALA A 13 4.53 -32.49 -18.94
C ALA A 13 3.87 -33.88 -19.07
N ALA A 14 3.22 -34.35 -18.04
CA ALA A 14 2.47 -35.60 -18.07
C ALA A 14 1.24 -35.49 -18.97
N GLY A 15 0.50 -34.34 -18.90
CA GLY A 15 -0.62 -34.05 -19.81
C GLY A 15 -0.21 -34.02 -21.28
N ALA A 16 0.91 -33.37 -21.54
CA ALA A 16 1.46 -33.26 -22.88
C ALA A 16 1.92 -34.62 -23.45
N ILE A 17 2.57 -35.42 -22.63
CA ILE A 17 3.01 -36.75 -23.03
C ILE A 17 1.79 -37.66 -23.32
N GLY A 18 0.76 -37.58 -22.49
CA GLY A 18 -0.45 -38.36 -22.71
C GLY A 18 -1.16 -38.04 -24.02
N LEU A 19 -1.17 -36.79 -24.37
CA LEU A 19 -1.80 -36.30 -25.59
C LEU A 19 -0.98 -36.56 -26.85
N LEU A 20 0.34 -36.51 -26.71
CA LEU A 20 1.29 -36.93 -27.74
C LEU A 20 1.05 -38.35 -28.20
N LEU A 21 0.54 -39.13 -27.34
CA LEU A 21 0.39 -40.55 -27.51
C LEU A 21 -0.89 -40.88 -28.24
N VAL A 22 -1.89 -40.03 -28.07
CA VAL A 22 -3.09 -40.07 -28.90
C VAL A 22 -2.75 -39.62 -30.33
N VAL A 23 -1.78 -38.70 -30.50
CA VAL A 23 -1.24 -38.30 -31.84
C VAL A 23 -0.57 -39.49 -32.56
N ALA A 24 0.08 -40.38 -31.84
CA ALA A 24 0.65 -41.58 -32.43
C ALA A 24 -0.44 -42.56 -32.90
N ALA A 25 -1.57 -42.58 -32.21
CA ALA A 25 -2.76 -43.33 -32.64
C ALA A 25 -3.37 -42.81 -33.94
N VAL A 26 -3.02 -41.56 -34.30
CA VAL A 26 -3.56 -40.82 -35.45
C VAL A 26 -3.26 -41.43 -36.84
N TYR A 27 -2.55 -42.44 -36.92
CA TYR A 27 -2.30 -43.04 -38.21
C TYR A 27 -3.41 -44.01 -38.69
N PHE A 28 -4.52 -44.13 -37.94
CA PHE A 28 -5.58 -45.05 -38.33
C PHE A 28 -6.96 -44.36 -38.42
N TYR A 29 -7.67 -44.51 -39.26
CA TYR A 29 -8.58 -44.30 -40.36
C TYR A 29 -10.08 -44.44 -40.22
N ALA A 30 -10.95 -43.65 -40.76
CA ALA A 30 -12.27 -44.05 -41.04
C ALA A 30 -13.16 -43.25 -41.98
N ARG A 31 -14.05 -43.80 -42.61
CA ARG A 31 -15.07 -43.15 -43.41
C ARG A 31 -16.49 -43.50 -43.01
N SER A 32 -17.39 -42.53 -43.08
CA SER A 32 -18.78 -42.50 -42.68
C SER A 32 -19.76 -43.43 -43.45
N LYS A 33 -19.31 -44.51 -44.03
CA LYS A 33 -20.22 -45.49 -44.66
C LYS A 33 -20.64 -46.63 -43.75
N VAL A 34 -20.08 -46.74 -42.53
CA VAL A 34 -20.37 -47.88 -41.65
C VAL A 34 -21.75 -47.81 -41.02
N GLN A 35 -22.27 -46.60 -40.80
CA GLN A 35 -23.64 -46.53 -40.26
C GLN A 35 -24.71 -47.19 -41.14
N ASN A 36 -24.47 -47.27 -42.41
CA ASN A 36 -25.42 -47.96 -43.34
C ASN A 36 -25.08 -49.43 -43.57
N ALA A 37 -23.81 -49.84 -43.50
CA ALA A 37 -23.41 -51.25 -43.71
C ALA A 37 -23.68 -52.15 -42.47
N LEU A 38 -23.70 -51.58 -41.25
CA LEU A 38 -24.04 -52.35 -40.04
C LEU A 38 -25.54 -52.48 -39.80
N LYS A 39 -26.39 -51.73 -40.52
CA LYS A 39 -27.87 -51.89 -40.46
C LYS A 39 -28.41 -52.97 -41.35
N ASP A 40 -27.67 -53.40 -42.36
CA ASP A 40 -28.06 -54.42 -43.32
C ASP A 40 -27.22 -55.70 -43.12
N VAL A 41 -27.16 -56.21 -41.89
CA VAL A 41 -26.77 -57.63 -41.73
C VAL A 41 -28.04 -58.49 -41.92
N PRO A 42 -28.21 -59.11 -43.08
CA PRO A 42 -29.37 -60.05 -43.28
C PRO A 42 -29.23 -61.24 -42.35
N ALA A 43 -30.35 -61.61 -41.70
CA ALA A 43 -30.42 -62.82 -40.94
C ALA A 43 -29.95 -63.97 -41.82
N LYS A 44 -28.91 -64.68 -41.42
CA LYS A 44 -28.42 -65.99 -41.86
C LYS A 44 -29.00 -66.51 -43.16
N ILE A 45 -28.52 -66.00 -44.30
CA ILE A 45 -28.51 -66.72 -45.56
C ILE A 45 -27.27 -67.61 -45.51
N ALA A 46 -27.38 -68.92 -45.83
CA ALA A 46 -26.26 -69.85 -45.92
C ALA A 46 -25.30 -69.31 -47.00
N VAL A 47 -24.26 -68.67 -46.61
CA VAL A 47 -23.29 -68.03 -47.51
C VAL A 47 -22.39 -69.13 -48.06
N GLU A 48 -22.52 -69.42 -49.36
CA GLU A 48 -21.67 -70.44 -50.00
C GLU A 48 -20.22 -69.93 -50.08
N ILE A 49 -19.28 -70.64 -49.46
CA ILE A 49 -17.85 -70.43 -49.54
C ILE A 49 -17.40 -70.68 -50.98
N GLN A 50 -16.71 -69.71 -51.60
CA GLN A 50 -16.10 -69.80 -52.91
C GLN A 50 -14.73 -70.47 -52.85
N GLN A 51 -13.89 -70.02 -51.89
CA GLN A 51 -12.52 -70.49 -51.71
C GLN A 51 -12.12 -70.38 -50.24
N SER A 52 -11.33 -71.32 -49.72
CA SER A 52 -10.69 -71.24 -48.41
C SER A 52 -9.21 -71.59 -48.62
N ALA A 53 -8.36 -70.79 -48.04
CA ALA A 53 -6.89 -70.94 -48.10
C ALA A 53 -6.28 -70.86 -46.69
N ARG A 54 -5.26 -71.65 -46.45
CA ARG A 54 -4.40 -71.54 -45.27
C ARG A 54 -3.22 -70.58 -45.67
N GLY A 55 -3.00 -69.56 -44.88
CA GLY A 55 -2.04 -68.49 -45.18
C GLY A 55 -2.58 -67.52 -46.26
N PHE A 56 -2.74 -66.26 -45.88
CA PHE A 56 -3.16 -65.22 -46.77
C PHE A 56 -2.17 -64.08 -46.60
N THR A 57 -1.63 -63.55 -47.70
CA THR A 57 -0.79 -62.36 -47.71
C THR A 57 -1.24 -61.45 -48.85
N TYR A 58 -1.53 -60.21 -48.50
CA TYR A 58 -1.82 -59.14 -49.47
C TYR A 58 -0.98 -57.95 -49.15
N SER A 59 -0.28 -57.41 -50.15
CA SER A 59 0.49 -56.18 -49.99
C SER A 59 0.12 -55.16 -51.06
N HIS A 60 0.07 -53.91 -50.66
CA HIS A 60 -0.11 -52.77 -51.57
C HIS A 60 1.14 -51.95 -51.61
N SER A 61 1.67 -51.70 -52.82
CA SER A 61 2.88 -50.93 -53.05
C SER A 61 2.59 -49.74 -53.95
N GLU A 62 3.15 -48.59 -53.59
CA GLU A 62 3.18 -47.39 -54.46
C GLU A 62 4.63 -47.12 -54.90
N GLY A 63 4.86 -47.22 -56.21
CA GLY A 63 6.20 -47.20 -56.78
C GLY A 63 7.02 -48.43 -56.35
N MET A 64 8.16 -48.18 -55.67
CA MET A 64 9.12 -49.21 -55.27
C MET A 64 9.00 -49.63 -53.80
N HIS A 65 8.04 -49.13 -53.02
CA HIS A 65 7.93 -49.46 -51.61
C HIS A 65 6.50 -49.91 -51.25
N THR A 66 6.42 -50.76 -50.26
CA THR A 66 5.16 -51.27 -49.74
C THR A 66 4.54 -50.22 -48.79
N VAL A 67 3.27 -49.89 -49.02
CA VAL A 67 2.51 -48.95 -48.17
C VAL A 67 1.90 -49.69 -46.99
N PHE A 68 1.36 -50.88 -47.26
CA PHE A 68 0.87 -51.75 -46.19
C PHE A 68 0.85 -53.21 -46.62
N LYS A 69 0.78 -54.14 -45.65
CA LYS A 69 0.76 -55.57 -45.83
C LYS A 69 -0.26 -56.18 -44.89
N ILE A 70 -1.15 -57.04 -45.40
CA ILE A 70 -2.09 -57.85 -44.63
C ILE A 70 -1.59 -59.31 -44.63
N GLN A 71 -1.50 -59.93 -43.49
CA GLN A 71 -1.18 -61.36 -43.30
C GLN A 71 -2.28 -61.99 -42.46
N ALA A 72 -2.73 -63.18 -42.83
CA ALA A 72 -3.73 -63.98 -42.07
C ALA A 72 -3.39 -65.43 -42.09
N SER A 73 -3.70 -66.18 -41.04
CA SER A 73 -3.50 -67.62 -40.94
C SER A 73 -4.45 -68.41 -41.84
N LYS A 74 -5.67 -67.88 -42.02
CA LYS A 74 -6.71 -68.47 -42.85
C LYS A 74 -7.53 -67.36 -43.52
N SER A 75 -7.96 -67.61 -44.77
CA SER A 75 -8.88 -66.73 -45.49
C SER A 75 -10.06 -67.63 -46.03
N VAL A 76 -11.26 -67.04 -45.98
CA VAL A 76 -12.50 -67.65 -46.52
C VAL A 76 -13.15 -66.59 -47.42
N GLN A 77 -13.25 -66.90 -48.72
CA GLN A 77 -13.92 -66.04 -49.68
C GLN A 77 -15.32 -66.54 -49.97
N TYR A 78 -16.31 -65.69 -49.99
CA TYR A 78 -17.70 -65.99 -50.20
C TYR A 78 -18.12 -65.70 -51.66
N LYS A 79 -19.01 -66.47 -52.21
CA LYS A 79 -19.49 -66.32 -53.59
C LYS A 79 -20.29 -65.06 -53.81
N GLU A 80 -21.11 -64.72 -52.83
CA GLU A 80 -21.85 -63.47 -52.91
C GLU A 80 -21.04 -62.32 -52.36
N GLY A 81 -20.91 -61.22 -53.13
CA GLY A 81 -20.24 -60.00 -52.73
C GLY A 81 -18.70 -59.96 -52.81
N GLY A 82 -18.05 -61.14 -52.98
CA GLY A 82 -16.56 -61.22 -53.06
C GLY A 82 -15.82 -60.88 -51.78
N ARG A 83 -16.47 -60.78 -50.64
CA ARG A 83 -15.88 -60.52 -49.31
C ARG A 83 -15.01 -61.67 -48.86
N VAL A 84 -13.95 -61.31 -48.14
CA VAL A 84 -12.96 -62.25 -47.61
C VAL A 84 -12.98 -62.16 -46.08
N GLU A 85 -13.29 -63.26 -45.42
CA GLU A 85 -13.11 -63.37 -43.97
C GLU A 85 -11.72 -63.89 -43.70
N LEU A 86 -11.01 -63.16 -42.82
CA LEU A 86 -9.61 -63.39 -42.48
C LEU A 86 -9.54 -63.76 -40.98
N HIS A 87 -8.71 -64.75 -40.66
CA HIS A 87 -8.51 -65.18 -39.26
C HIS A 87 -7.06 -65.06 -38.87
N ASP A 88 -6.79 -64.67 -37.60
CA ASP A 88 -5.48 -64.38 -37.01
C ASP A 88 -4.71 -63.39 -37.88
N VAL A 89 -5.18 -62.18 -37.93
CA VAL A 89 -4.78 -61.17 -38.90
C VAL A 89 -3.73 -60.26 -38.27
N THR A 90 -2.69 -59.98 -39.06
CA THR A 90 -1.75 -58.87 -38.78
C THR A 90 -1.68 -57.95 -40.01
N ILE A 91 -1.93 -56.68 -39.82
CA ILE A 91 -1.81 -55.62 -40.82
C ILE A 91 -0.64 -54.76 -40.42
N THR A 92 0.37 -54.68 -41.29
CA THR A 92 1.52 -53.78 -41.06
C THR A 92 1.41 -52.58 -42.01
N LEU A 93 1.56 -51.39 -41.48
CA LEU A 93 1.47 -50.15 -42.22
C LEU A 93 2.83 -49.46 -42.20
N TYR A 94 3.36 -49.18 -43.37
CA TYR A 94 4.65 -48.48 -43.56
C TYR A 94 4.49 -46.99 -43.92
N GLY A 95 3.28 -46.57 -44.31
CA GLY A 95 2.99 -45.22 -44.82
C GLY A 95 3.49 -45.00 -46.26
N ARG A 96 3.01 -43.94 -46.91
CA ARG A 96 3.41 -43.59 -48.28
C ARG A 96 4.83 -43.06 -48.37
N ASP A 97 5.35 -42.49 -47.30
CA ASP A 97 6.69 -41.91 -47.15
C ASP A 97 7.64 -42.77 -46.32
N SER A 98 7.26 -44.01 -46.05
CA SER A 98 8.01 -44.95 -45.21
C SER A 98 8.29 -44.46 -43.81
N SER A 99 7.54 -43.50 -43.29
CA SER A 99 7.76 -42.85 -41.98
C SER A 99 7.22 -43.66 -40.80
N ARG A 100 6.62 -44.86 -41.06
CA ARG A 100 5.87 -45.63 -40.09
C ARG A 100 6.21 -47.11 -40.06
N PHE A 101 5.91 -47.69 -38.90
CA PHE A 101 5.87 -49.14 -38.72
C PHE A 101 4.78 -49.48 -37.70
N ASP A 102 3.53 -49.47 -38.18
CA ASP A 102 2.39 -49.71 -37.30
C ASP A 102 1.82 -51.09 -37.55
N GLN A 103 1.36 -51.77 -36.50
CA GLN A 103 0.76 -53.08 -36.59
C GLN A 103 -0.70 -53.03 -36.04
N ILE A 104 -1.65 -53.62 -36.80
CA ILE A 104 -3.00 -53.87 -36.37
C ILE A 104 -3.19 -55.38 -36.39
N TYR A 105 -3.64 -55.93 -35.30
CA TYR A 105 -3.85 -57.38 -35.22
C TYR A 105 -5.08 -57.73 -34.39
N GLY A 106 -5.63 -58.91 -34.68
CA GLY A 106 -6.81 -59.47 -34.03
C GLY A 106 -7.22 -60.77 -34.60
N ALA A 107 -8.24 -61.39 -34.01
CA ALA A 107 -8.66 -62.72 -34.37
C ALA A 107 -9.41 -62.79 -35.73
N ASP A 108 -10.37 -61.88 -35.92
CA ASP A 108 -11.29 -61.98 -37.08
C ASP A 108 -11.49 -60.65 -37.76
N PHE A 109 -11.27 -60.62 -39.08
CA PHE A 109 -11.49 -59.44 -39.91
C PHE A 109 -12.31 -59.81 -41.17
N GLU A 110 -13.13 -58.90 -41.62
CA GLU A 110 -13.79 -58.97 -42.91
C GLU A 110 -13.16 -57.93 -43.85
N TYR A 111 -12.72 -58.39 -45.02
CA TYR A 111 -12.10 -57.58 -46.06
C TYR A 111 -12.93 -57.58 -47.33
N ASP A 112 -13.31 -56.41 -47.82
CA ASP A 112 -13.92 -56.23 -49.15
C ASP A 112 -12.92 -55.67 -50.15
N PRO A 113 -12.37 -56.47 -51.08
CA PRO A 113 -11.40 -56.01 -52.07
C PRO A 113 -11.91 -54.92 -53.02
N ARG A 114 -13.24 -54.83 -53.21
CA ARG A 114 -13.84 -53.87 -54.15
C ARG A 114 -13.88 -52.46 -53.54
N SER A 115 -14.39 -52.33 -52.33
CA SER A 115 -14.44 -51.06 -51.62
C SER A 115 -13.09 -50.71 -50.95
N GLY A 116 -12.31 -51.70 -50.54
CA GLY A 116 -11.11 -51.58 -49.75
C GLY A 116 -11.40 -51.49 -48.26
N ASP A 117 -12.59 -51.86 -47.86
CA ASP A 117 -13.02 -51.84 -46.44
C ASP A 117 -12.51 -53.07 -45.70
N VAL A 118 -11.97 -52.84 -44.51
CA VAL A 118 -11.52 -53.85 -43.56
C VAL A 118 -12.25 -53.60 -42.23
N VAL A 119 -12.92 -54.61 -41.76
CA VAL A 119 -13.68 -54.56 -40.50
C VAL A 119 -13.13 -55.60 -39.54
N GLY A 120 -12.51 -55.16 -38.45
CA GLY A 120 -12.11 -56.06 -37.37
C GLY A 120 -13.33 -56.42 -36.53
N LYS A 121 -13.61 -57.72 -36.41
CA LYS A 121 -14.70 -58.27 -35.61
C LYS A 121 -14.15 -58.67 -34.22
N GLY A 122 -14.73 -58.12 -33.16
CA GLY A 122 -14.25 -58.41 -31.83
C GLY A 122 -13.08 -57.47 -31.41
N GLU A 123 -12.21 -57.96 -30.58
CA GLU A 123 -11.07 -57.21 -30.08
C GLU A 123 -10.00 -56.98 -31.19
N VAL A 124 -9.58 -55.77 -31.34
CA VAL A 124 -8.53 -55.35 -32.25
C VAL A 124 -7.46 -54.62 -31.44
N GLN A 125 -6.23 -55.04 -31.60
CA GLN A 125 -5.06 -54.42 -30.95
C GLN A 125 -4.24 -53.71 -32.01
N MET A 126 -3.63 -52.61 -31.62
CA MET A 126 -2.81 -51.79 -32.50
C MET A 126 -1.57 -51.33 -31.76
N ASP A 127 -0.44 -51.53 -32.37
CA ASP A 127 0.85 -51.04 -31.91
C ASP A 127 1.40 -50.01 -32.93
N LEU A 128 1.58 -48.81 -32.48
CA LEU A 128 1.99 -47.67 -33.35
C LEU A 128 3.40 -47.23 -33.01
N GLU A 129 4.26 -47.16 -34.02
CA GLU A 129 5.62 -46.66 -33.90
C GLU A 129 6.01 -45.87 -35.15
N ALA A 130 6.66 -44.73 -34.96
CA ALA A 130 7.33 -44.07 -36.07
C ALA A 130 8.53 -44.89 -36.49
N ASN A 131 8.91 -44.83 -37.76
CA ASN A 131 10.15 -45.46 -38.26
C ASN A 131 11.39 -44.82 -37.60
N PRO A 132 11.94 -45.35 -36.49
CA PRO A 132 12.96 -44.67 -35.70
C PRO A 132 14.34 -44.68 -36.35
N GLU A 133 14.53 -45.57 -37.35
CA GLU A 133 15.79 -45.72 -38.04
C GLU A 133 15.83 -44.96 -39.40
N GLY A 134 14.72 -44.29 -39.79
CA GLY A 134 14.62 -43.55 -41.03
C GLY A 134 14.84 -44.46 -42.26
N LEU A 135 14.49 -45.74 -42.16
CA LEU A 135 14.64 -46.73 -43.24
C LEU A 135 13.78 -46.34 -44.43
N ILE A 136 14.40 -46.32 -45.62
CA ILE A 136 13.68 -46.02 -46.88
C ILE A 136 12.76 -47.18 -47.26
N HIS A 137 13.14 -48.41 -46.92
CA HIS A 137 12.39 -49.63 -47.15
C HIS A 137 12.18 -50.44 -45.87
N PRO A 138 11.34 -49.95 -44.94
CA PRO A 138 11.11 -50.64 -43.64
C PRO A 138 10.48 -52.00 -43.77
N ASP A 139 9.78 -52.26 -44.87
CA ASP A 139 9.18 -53.56 -45.20
C ASP A 139 10.21 -54.65 -45.51
N GLN A 140 11.44 -54.28 -45.83
CA GLN A 140 12.58 -55.19 -46.08
C GLN A 140 13.44 -55.41 -44.83
N ALA A 141 13.21 -54.67 -43.77
CA ALA A 141 13.96 -54.80 -42.54
C ALA A 141 13.56 -56.06 -41.76
N THR A 142 14.51 -56.65 -41.05
CA THR A 142 14.18 -57.77 -40.13
C THR A 142 13.23 -57.27 -39.08
N PRO A 143 12.12 -57.96 -38.84
CA PRO A 143 11.17 -57.59 -37.77
C PRO A 143 11.90 -57.46 -36.42
N LYS A 144 11.92 -56.28 -35.85
CA LYS A 144 12.44 -56.02 -34.49
C LYS A 144 11.22 -55.85 -33.56
N GLU A 145 11.41 -56.21 -32.31
CA GLU A 145 10.44 -55.84 -31.30
C GLU A 145 10.31 -54.33 -31.22
N LEU A 146 9.09 -53.83 -31.20
CA LEU A 146 8.80 -52.42 -31.03
C LEU A 146 9.27 -51.96 -29.66
N LYS A 147 10.08 -50.93 -29.60
CA LYS A 147 10.79 -50.52 -28.36
C LYS A 147 9.87 -49.88 -27.34
N ASN A 148 8.93 -49.09 -27.76
CA ASN A 148 7.93 -48.40 -26.94
C ASN A 148 6.71 -48.05 -27.81
N PRO A 149 6.01 -49.07 -28.33
CA PRO A 149 4.86 -48.77 -29.18
C PRO A 149 3.75 -48.14 -28.34
N PHE A 150 2.99 -47.31 -29.01
CA PHE A 150 1.71 -46.89 -28.47
C PHE A 150 0.71 -48.02 -28.66
N HIS A 151 0.30 -48.63 -27.57
CA HIS A 151 -0.61 -49.77 -27.60
C HIS A 151 -2.06 -49.31 -27.47
N LEU A 152 -2.90 -49.72 -28.39
CA LEU A 152 -4.34 -49.44 -28.45
C LEU A 152 -5.12 -50.74 -28.46
N VAL A 153 -6.22 -50.79 -27.75
CA VAL A 153 -7.19 -51.87 -27.76
C VAL A 153 -8.57 -51.30 -28.01
N THR A 154 -9.29 -51.87 -28.97
CA THR A 154 -10.68 -51.52 -29.25
C THR A 154 -11.44 -52.70 -29.81
N THR A 155 -12.71 -52.53 -30.11
CA THR A 155 -13.53 -53.52 -30.80
C THR A 155 -14.20 -52.89 -32.01
N ASN A 156 -14.60 -53.77 -32.99
CA ASN A 156 -15.34 -53.35 -34.18
C ASN A 156 -14.68 -52.17 -34.97
N LEU A 157 -13.36 -52.26 -35.16
CA LEU A 157 -12.63 -51.27 -35.92
C LEU A 157 -12.94 -51.36 -37.40
N PHE A 158 -13.43 -50.29 -37.96
CA PHE A 158 -13.56 -50.13 -39.42
C PHE A 158 -12.37 -49.37 -39.98
N PHE A 159 -11.83 -49.84 -41.07
CA PHE A 159 -10.66 -49.30 -41.77
C PHE A 159 -10.85 -49.35 -43.28
N ASN A 160 -10.63 -48.25 -44.01
CA ASN A 160 -10.69 -48.27 -45.46
C ASN A 160 -9.29 -48.11 -46.04
N GLN A 161 -8.83 -49.13 -46.72
CA GLN A 161 -7.54 -49.26 -47.34
C GLN A 161 -7.23 -48.15 -48.37
N LYS A 162 -8.24 -47.72 -49.14
CA LYS A 162 -8.04 -46.75 -50.26
C LYS A 162 -7.94 -45.31 -49.76
N THR A 163 -8.75 -44.95 -48.77
CA THR A 163 -8.79 -43.58 -48.26
C THR A 163 -7.87 -43.37 -47.09
N GLY A 164 -7.58 -44.45 -46.47
CA GLY A 164 -6.78 -44.37 -45.36
C GLY A 164 -7.52 -43.99 -44.09
N ASN A 165 -8.85 -43.95 -43.97
CA ASN A 165 -9.64 -43.53 -42.81
C ASN A 165 -9.98 -44.68 -41.90
N ALA A 166 -10.07 -44.48 -40.56
CA ALA A 166 -10.46 -45.47 -39.58
C ALA A 166 -11.50 -44.94 -38.58
N GLN A 167 -12.39 -45.81 -38.09
CA GLN A 167 -13.33 -45.41 -37.05
C GLN A 167 -13.82 -46.62 -36.23
N THR A 168 -14.18 -46.32 -35.00
CA THR A 168 -14.96 -47.18 -34.16
C THR A 168 -15.90 -46.33 -33.28
N GLN A 169 -17.02 -46.89 -32.89
CA GLN A 169 -17.93 -46.28 -31.93
C GLN A 169 -17.75 -46.86 -30.52
N GLU A 170 -16.91 -47.87 -30.42
CA GLU A 170 -16.68 -48.62 -29.20
C GLU A 170 -15.67 -47.92 -28.28
N LYS A 171 -15.49 -48.46 -27.09
CA LYS A 171 -14.46 -48.02 -26.17
C LYS A 171 -13.08 -48.28 -26.78
N VAL A 172 -12.22 -47.26 -26.70
CA VAL A 172 -10.80 -47.34 -27.07
C VAL A 172 -9.98 -47.19 -25.78
N GLU A 173 -9.13 -48.15 -25.52
CA GLU A 173 -8.14 -48.08 -24.43
C GLU A 173 -6.76 -47.91 -25.03
N PHE A 174 -5.94 -47.06 -24.43
CA PHE A 174 -4.58 -46.85 -24.88
C PHE A 174 -3.59 -46.81 -23.70
N SER A 175 -2.42 -47.37 -23.93
CA SER A 175 -1.38 -47.50 -22.94
C SER A 175 -0.04 -46.99 -23.45
N LEU A 176 0.68 -46.35 -22.57
CA LEU A 176 1.91 -45.65 -22.76
C LEU A 176 2.86 -45.83 -21.56
N PRO A 177 4.17 -45.63 -21.73
CA PRO A 177 5.11 -45.70 -20.59
C PRO A 177 4.78 -44.78 -19.44
N GLN A 178 4.07 -43.67 -19.71
CA GLN A 178 3.83 -42.64 -18.71
C GLN A 178 2.34 -42.35 -18.45
N ALA A 179 1.43 -42.93 -19.20
CA ALA A 179 -0.01 -42.72 -19.04
C ALA A 179 -0.82 -43.86 -19.63
N ASN A 180 -1.97 -44.14 -19.02
CA ASN A 180 -3.03 -44.96 -19.60
C ASN A 180 -4.23 -44.07 -19.84
N GLY A 181 -5.01 -44.39 -20.87
CA GLY A 181 -6.19 -43.62 -21.15
C GLY A 181 -7.26 -44.43 -21.84
N SER A 182 -8.45 -43.85 -21.90
CA SER A 182 -9.59 -44.40 -22.62
C SER A 182 -10.45 -43.29 -23.22
N ALA A 183 -11.20 -43.65 -24.26
CA ALA A 183 -12.22 -42.79 -24.84
C ALA A 183 -13.34 -43.68 -25.40
N VAL A 184 -14.49 -43.11 -25.77
CA VAL A 184 -15.55 -43.80 -26.46
C VAL A 184 -15.72 -43.17 -27.83
N GLY A 185 -15.54 -44.03 -28.86
CA GLY A 185 -15.52 -43.61 -30.23
C GLY A 185 -14.21 -42.97 -30.68
N LEU A 186 -13.69 -43.41 -31.81
CA LEU A 186 -12.51 -42.85 -32.47
C LEU A 186 -12.83 -42.67 -33.95
N SER A 187 -12.40 -41.53 -34.50
CA SER A 187 -12.47 -41.26 -35.95
C SER A 187 -11.17 -40.61 -36.40
N TYR A 188 -10.59 -41.16 -37.47
CA TYR A 188 -9.42 -40.59 -38.11
C TYR A 188 -9.65 -40.31 -39.59
N VAL A 189 -9.26 -39.15 -40.02
CA VAL A 189 -9.32 -38.71 -41.41
C VAL A 189 -7.91 -38.55 -41.94
N ALA A 190 -7.46 -39.47 -42.78
CA ALA A 190 -6.07 -39.50 -43.25
C ALA A 190 -5.67 -38.29 -44.09
N ASN A 191 -6.58 -37.80 -44.90
CA ASN A 191 -6.30 -36.67 -45.80
C ASN A 191 -5.96 -35.36 -45.00
N THR A 192 -6.60 -35.14 -43.86
CA THR A 192 -6.36 -34.00 -43.00
C THR A 192 -5.46 -34.31 -41.80
N THR A 193 -5.11 -35.60 -41.63
CA THR A 193 -4.33 -36.11 -40.51
C THR A 193 -4.94 -35.73 -39.14
N VAL A 194 -6.26 -35.73 -39.06
CA VAL A 194 -7.02 -35.38 -37.84
C VAL A 194 -7.57 -36.66 -37.19
N LEU A 195 -7.25 -36.85 -35.94
CA LEU A 195 -7.85 -37.82 -35.04
C LEU A 195 -8.84 -37.14 -34.11
N THR A 196 -9.98 -37.72 -33.97
CA THR A 196 -11.04 -37.31 -33.05
C THR A 196 -11.33 -38.43 -32.08
N LEU A 197 -11.26 -38.18 -30.79
CA LEU A 197 -11.80 -38.95 -29.70
C LEU A 197 -13.20 -38.41 -29.41
N GLN A 198 -14.24 -39.17 -29.68
CA GLN A 198 -15.58 -38.62 -29.79
C GLN A 198 -16.20 -38.25 -28.45
N SER A 199 -15.89 -39.01 -27.39
CA SER A 199 -16.44 -38.73 -26.06
C SER A 199 -15.67 -39.43 -24.93
N GLN A 200 -15.93 -39.00 -23.71
CA GLN A 200 -15.43 -39.63 -22.46
C GLN A 200 -13.91 -39.83 -22.46
N VAL A 201 -13.16 -38.84 -22.89
CA VAL A 201 -11.68 -38.87 -22.84
C VAL A 201 -11.24 -38.86 -21.38
N ASP A 202 -10.46 -39.88 -20.99
CA ASP A 202 -9.96 -40.07 -19.63
C ASP A 202 -8.50 -40.56 -19.69
N VAL A 203 -7.58 -39.83 -19.06
CA VAL A 203 -6.14 -40.12 -19.13
C VAL A 203 -5.56 -40.06 -17.74
N ASP A 204 -5.01 -41.18 -17.27
CA ASP A 204 -4.30 -41.30 -16.00
C ASP A 204 -2.77 -41.27 -16.24
N PHE A 205 -2.12 -40.27 -15.73
CA PHE A 205 -0.66 -40.10 -15.80
C PHE A 205 0.04 -40.76 -14.64
N HIS A 206 1.10 -41.52 -14.93
CA HIS A 206 1.93 -42.18 -13.96
C HIS A 206 3.21 -41.35 -13.69
N GLY A 207 3.67 -41.30 -12.47
CA GLY A 207 4.88 -40.55 -12.10
C GLY A 207 4.96 -40.27 -10.61
N ALA A 208 5.89 -39.43 -10.23
CA ALA A 208 6.05 -39.04 -8.82
C ALA A 208 4.82 -38.33 -8.24
N THR A 209 4.03 -37.70 -9.09
CA THR A 209 2.74 -37.08 -8.77
C THR A 209 1.71 -37.50 -9.80
N PRO A 210 0.90 -38.54 -9.51
CA PRO A 210 -0.11 -38.98 -10.45
C PRO A 210 -1.16 -37.93 -10.71
N ALA A 211 -1.60 -37.84 -11.98
CA ALA A 211 -2.60 -36.88 -12.41
C ALA A 211 -3.64 -37.52 -13.33
N ARG A 212 -4.86 -37.03 -13.29
CA ARG A 212 -5.94 -37.45 -14.15
C ARG A 212 -6.47 -36.28 -14.96
N LEU A 213 -6.55 -36.47 -16.29
CA LEU A 213 -7.14 -35.52 -17.23
C LEU A 213 -8.40 -36.14 -17.81
N THR A 214 -9.52 -35.45 -17.73
CA THR A 214 -10.76 -35.84 -18.39
C THR A 214 -11.22 -34.74 -19.34
N ALA A 215 -11.83 -35.13 -20.47
CA ALA A 215 -12.45 -34.18 -21.39
C ALA A 215 -13.69 -34.83 -22.02
N ILE A 216 -14.63 -34.02 -22.50
CA ILE A 216 -15.80 -34.56 -23.20
C ILE A 216 -15.40 -35.03 -24.57
N HIS A 217 -14.53 -34.29 -25.25
CA HIS A 217 -14.13 -34.53 -26.64
C HIS A 217 -12.66 -34.12 -26.80
N GLY A 218 -11.94 -34.81 -27.73
CA GLY A 218 -10.56 -34.46 -28.04
C GLY A 218 -10.29 -34.52 -29.54
N THR A 219 -9.60 -33.54 -30.09
CA THR A 219 -9.16 -33.52 -31.49
C THR A 219 -7.68 -33.33 -31.55
N ILE A 220 -7.00 -34.09 -32.36
CA ILE A 220 -5.54 -34.08 -32.52
C ILE A 220 -5.23 -33.87 -33.98
N THR A 221 -4.44 -32.85 -34.27
CA THR A 221 -4.01 -32.48 -35.62
C THR A 221 -2.47 -32.58 -35.73
N LYS A 222 -1.97 -33.09 -36.83
CA LYS A 222 -0.53 -33.25 -37.06
C LYS A 222 0.11 -31.96 -37.66
N ASN A 223 -0.63 -31.26 -38.48
CA ASN A 223 -0.17 -30.00 -39.13
C ASN A 223 -1.29 -28.93 -39.04
N PRO A 224 -1.19 -27.91 -38.15
CA PRO A 224 -0.17 -27.78 -37.10
C PRO A 224 -0.30 -28.90 -36.02
N ARG A 225 0.77 -29.15 -35.26
CA ARG A 225 0.72 -30.14 -34.14
C ARG A 225 -0.03 -29.57 -32.97
N VAL A 226 -1.32 -29.82 -32.92
CA VAL A 226 -2.23 -29.26 -31.93
C VAL A 226 -3.16 -30.32 -31.37
N VAL A 227 -3.44 -30.21 -30.11
CA VAL A 227 -4.46 -31.00 -29.45
C VAL A 227 -5.49 -30.08 -28.83
N ASP A 228 -6.73 -30.21 -29.26
CA ASP A 228 -7.86 -29.47 -28.73
C ASP A 228 -8.73 -30.39 -27.89
N LEU A 229 -9.15 -29.87 -26.72
CA LEU A 229 -9.97 -30.56 -25.73
C LEU A 229 -11.20 -29.73 -25.38
N ASP A 230 -12.34 -30.34 -25.35
CA ASP A 230 -13.55 -29.68 -24.87
C ASP A 230 -13.83 -30.05 -23.40
N LEU A 231 -14.08 -29.01 -22.59
CA LEU A 231 -14.30 -29.08 -21.14
C LEU A 231 -13.25 -29.91 -20.38
N PRO A 232 -11.94 -29.61 -20.59
CA PRO A 232 -10.89 -30.34 -19.91
C PRO A 232 -10.94 -30.10 -18.39
N ARG A 233 -10.72 -31.18 -17.63
CA ARG A 233 -10.56 -31.20 -16.19
C ARG A 233 -9.30 -31.95 -15.83
N LEU A 234 -8.43 -31.31 -15.06
CA LEU A 234 -7.20 -31.89 -14.59
C LEU A 234 -7.22 -31.98 -13.07
N GLN A 235 -6.92 -33.14 -12.53
CA GLN A 235 -6.81 -33.35 -11.08
C GLN A 235 -5.47 -33.98 -10.73
N ASN A 236 -4.85 -33.49 -9.67
CA ASN A 236 -3.63 -34.04 -9.10
C ASN A 236 -3.61 -33.83 -7.58
N GLY A 237 -3.82 -34.89 -6.87
CA GLY A 237 -3.97 -34.78 -5.43
C GLY A 237 -5.02 -33.72 -5.05
N ALA A 238 -4.61 -32.73 -4.29
CA ALA A 238 -5.46 -31.63 -3.82
C ALA A 238 -5.67 -30.49 -4.84
N ARG A 239 -5.07 -30.59 -6.04
CA ARG A 239 -5.16 -29.54 -7.06
C ARG A 239 -6.08 -29.91 -8.19
N ARG A 240 -6.85 -28.93 -8.65
CA ARG A 240 -7.81 -29.07 -9.74
C ARG A 240 -7.71 -27.90 -10.69
N ALA A 241 -7.76 -28.19 -11.99
CA ALA A 241 -7.87 -27.17 -13.04
C ALA A 241 -8.98 -27.56 -14.02
N ARG A 242 -9.71 -26.57 -14.53
CA ARG A 242 -10.76 -26.77 -15.54
C ARG A 242 -10.87 -25.54 -16.43
N ALA A 243 -11.35 -25.77 -17.65
CA ALA A 243 -11.69 -24.72 -18.62
C ALA A 243 -12.80 -25.22 -19.55
N ASP A 244 -13.36 -24.33 -20.36
CA ASP A 244 -14.32 -24.72 -21.41
C ASP A 244 -13.58 -25.34 -22.59
N LYS A 245 -12.40 -24.82 -22.93
CA LYS A 245 -11.53 -25.35 -24.00
C LYS A 245 -10.08 -25.39 -23.55
N GLY A 246 -9.35 -26.39 -23.99
CA GLY A 246 -7.92 -26.53 -23.81
C GLY A 246 -7.25 -26.83 -25.16
N THR A 247 -6.21 -26.08 -25.51
CA THR A 247 -5.42 -26.29 -26.72
C THR A 247 -3.95 -26.46 -26.34
N LEU A 248 -3.34 -27.56 -26.74
CA LEU A 248 -1.92 -27.82 -26.53
C LEU A 248 -1.20 -27.73 -27.88
N PHE A 249 -0.20 -26.90 -27.92
CA PHE A 249 0.71 -26.77 -29.05
C PHE A 249 1.97 -27.60 -28.80
N LEU A 250 2.32 -28.44 -29.77
CA LEU A 250 3.41 -29.40 -29.64
C LEU A 250 4.56 -29.05 -30.58
N ARG A 251 5.80 -29.24 -30.08
CA ARG A 251 7.02 -29.12 -30.90
C ARG A 251 7.16 -30.29 -31.88
N ALA A 252 8.18 -30.24 -32.70
CA ALA A 252 8.46 -31.28 -33.69
C ALA A 252 8.77 -32.65 -33.05
N ASP A 253 9.36 -32.65 -31.87
CA ASP A 253 9.66 -33.85 -31.07
C ASP A 253 8.47 -34.31 -30.20
N ASN A 254 7.31 -33.68 -30.42
CA ASN A 254 6.08 -33.93 -29.69
C ASN A 254 6.08 -33.51 -28.20
N THR A 255 7.06 -32.73 -27.75
CA THR A 255 7.00 -32.10 -26.44
C THR A 255 6.05 -30.90 -26.45
N VAL A 256 5.48 -30.55 -25.28
CA VAL A 256 4.59 -29.39 -25.19
C VAL A 256 5.40 -28.11 -25.25
N GLU A 257 5.02 -27.21 -26.14
CA GLU A 257 5.54 -25.87 -26.24
C GLU A 257 4.69 -24.87 -25.46
N ARG A 258 3.38 -24.95 -25.64
CA ARG A 258 2.41 -24.01 -25.11
C ARG A 258 1.08 -24.68 -24.84
N ILE A 259 0.44 -24.26 -23.74
CA ILE A 259 -0.93 -24.67 -23.40
C ILE A 259 -1.77 -23.41 -23.33
N LEU A 260 -2.89 -23.41 -24.02
CA LEU A 260 -3.91 -22.38 -23.93
C LEU A 260 -5.19 -22.99 -23.35
N ALA A 261 -5.67 -22.44 -22.25
CA ALA A 261 -6.99 -22.73 -21.71
C ALA A 261 -7.89 -21.51 -21.89
N ALA A 262 -9.10 -21.70 -22.36
CA ALA A 262 -10.02 -20.61 -22.67
C ALA A 262 -11.44 -20.93 -22.17
N GLY A 263 -12.10 -19.89 -21.67
CA GLY A 263 -13.46 -19.94 -21.11
C GLY A 263 -13.50 -20.54 -19.70
N ASN A 264 -13.98 -19.77 -18.74
CA ASN A 264 -14.22 -20.19 -17.34
C ASN A 264 -13.03 -20.94 -16.71
N VAL A 265 -11.80 -20.47 -16.99
CA VAL A 265 -10.59 -21.09 -16.44
C VAL A 265 -10.62 -21.00 -14.92
N ARG A 266 -10.46 -22.13 -14.24
CA ARG A 266 -10.35 -22.20 -12.77
C ARG A 266 -9.23 -23.13 -12.38
N VAL A 267 -8.39 -22.65 -11.45
CA VAL A 267 -7.34 -23.44 -10.83
C VAL A 267 -7.52 -23.34 -9.32
N GLU A 268 -7.63 -24.49 -8.67
CA GLU A 268 -7.85 -24.61 -7.23
C GLU A 268 -6.76 -25.48 -6.60
N SER A 269 -6.27 -25.11 -5.42
CA SER A 269 -5.30 -25.87 -4.63
C SER A 269 -5.71 -25.89 -3.16
N GLU A 270 -5.70 -27.05 -2.54
CA GLU A 270 -6.03 -27.26 -1.12
C GLU A 270 -4.79 -27.64 -0.29
N ASP A 271 -3.57 -27.58 -0.87
CA ASP A 271 -2.34 -28.10 -0.22
C ASP A 271 -1.89 -27.32 1.03
N SER A 272 -2.10 -25.98 1.06
CA SER A 272 -1.62 -25.10 2.16
C SER A 272 -2.68 -24.08 2.62
N GLY A 273 -3.85 -24.18 2.11
CA GLY A 273 -5.00 -23.31 2.24
C GLY A 273 -5.91 -23.56 1.07
N SER A 274 -7.02 -22.84 0.93
CA SER A 274 -7.84 -22.90 -0.26
C SER A 274 -7.44 -21.74 -1.17
N GLU A 275 -6.55 -22.02 -2.12
CA GLU A 275 -6.15 -21.07 -3.15
C GLU A 275 -6.99 -21.27 -4.40
N LYS A 276 -7.54 -20.20 -4.96
CA LYS A 276 -8.35 -20.23 -6.19
C LYS A 276 -7.91 -19.13 -7.14
N VAL A 277 -7.79 -19.48 -8.40
CA VAL A 277 -7.56 -18.53 -9.49
C VAL A 277 -8.65 -18.73 -10.54
N GLN A 278 -9.28 -17.65 -10.97
CA GLN A 278 -10.26 -17.66 -12.06
C GLN A 278 -9.83 -16.63 -13.11
N SER A 279 -10.09 -16.94 -14.40
CA SER A 279 -9.83 -16.03 -15.51
C SER A 279 -10.60 -16.47 -16.76
N ASP A 280 -10.66 -15.64 -17.78
CA ASP A 280 -11.22 -16.02 -19.08
C ASP A 280 -10.26 -16.90 -19.86
N GLN A 281 -8.94 -16.65 -19.73
CA GLN A 281 -7.89 -17.37 -20.45
C GLN A 281 -6.67 -17.61 -19.56
N MET A 282 -5.98 -18.71 -19.84
CA MET A 282 -4.67 -19.04 -19.28
C MET A 282 -3.76 -19.52 -20.40
N GLU A 283 -2.58 -18.95 -20.50
CA GLU A 283 -1.50 -19.40 -21.38
C GLU A 283 -0.32 -19.87 -20.52
N LEU A 284 0.18 -21.06 -20.80
CA LEU A 284 1.37 -21.62 -20.17
C LEU A 284 2.43 -21.86 -21.23
N LEU A 285 3.59 -21.26 -21.06
CA LEU A 285 4.76 -21.49 -21.91
C LEU A 285 5.71 -22.46 -21.23
N VAL A 286 6.08 -23.52 -21.97
CA VAL A 286 6.99 -24.58 -21.52
C VAL A 286 8.35 -24.38 -22.19
N ALA A 287 9.44 -24.46 -21.41
CA ALA A 287 10.79 -24.33 -21.93
C ALA A 287 11.18 -25.58 -22.78
N GLU A 288 12.25 -25.46 -23.58
CA GLU A 288 12.77 -26.59 -24.38
C GLU A 288 13.27 -27.74 -23.50
N LYS A 289 13.84 -27.42 -22.33
CA LYS A 289 14.20 -28.45 -21.35
C LYS A 289 12.93 -29.12 -20.86
N PRO A 290 12.80 -30.44 -21.00
CA PRO A 290 11.60 -31.15 -20.60
C PRO A 290 11.19 -30.77 -19.19
N ASP A 291 9.89 -30.61 -19.01
CA ASP A 291 9.29 -30.37 -17.72
C ASP A 291 9.61 -29.03 -17.02
N THR A 292 10.05 -27.98 -17.71
CA THR A 292 10.22 -26.67 -17.12
C THR A 292 9.20 -25.65 -17.66
N VAL A 293 8.45 -25.02 -16.75
CA VAL A 293 7.55 -23.93 -17.09
C VAL A 293 8.37 -22.63 -17.16
N ARG A 294 8.20 -21.87 -18.21
CA ARG A 294 8.80 -20.56 -18.39
C ARG A 294 7.92 -19.47 -17.81
N SER A 295 6.65 -19.48 -18.18
CA SER A 295 5.68 -18.51 -17.67
C SER A 295 4.25 -19.06 -17.73
N ALA A 296 3.41 -18.54 -16.84
CA ALA A 296 1.97 -18.71 -16.89
C ALA A 296 1.30 -17.34 -16.92
N THR A 297 0.44 -17.09 -17.90
CA THR A 297 -0.30 -15.85 -18.06
C THR A 297 -1.78 -16.14 -17.89
N PHE A 298 -2.41 -15.44 -16.96
CA PHE A 298 -3.87 -15.40 -16.79
C PHE A 298 -4.37 -14.06 -17.35
N SER A 299 -5.47 -14.07 -18.09
CA SER A 299 -6.03 -12.86 -18.69
C SER A 299 -7.53 -12.90 -18.78
N GLY A 300 -8.16 -11.71 -18.73
CA GLY A 300 -9.61 -11.54 -18.70
C GLY A 300 -10.18 -11.83 -17.30
N ASP A 301 -10.57 -10.75 -16.59
CA ASP A 301 -11.18 -10.78 -15.25
C ASP A 301 -10.50 -11.78 -14.29
N VAL A 302 -9.19 -11.62 -14.12
CA VAL A 302 -8.41 -12.48 -13.25
C VAL A 302 -8.78 -12.23 -11.80
N GLN A 303 -9.24 -13.26 -11.11
CA GLN A 303 -9.58 -13.25 -9.70
C GLN A 303 -8.72 -14.27 -8.97
N VAL A 304 -8.12 -13.86 -7.88
CA VAL A 304 -7.29 -14.70 -7.00
C VAL A 304 -7.87 -14.65 -5.60
N GLU A 305 -8.07 -15.80 -4.99
CA GLU A 305 -8.53 -15.92 -3.61
C GLU A 305 -7.62 -16.88 -2.86
N ASP A 306 -7.13 -16.45 -1.71
CA ASP A 306 -6.39 -17.27 -0.75
C ASP A 306 -7.11 -17.21 0.60
N LEU A 307 -7.61 -18.35 1.06
CA LEU A 307 -8.32 -18.52 2.35
C LEU A 307 -7.41 -19.06 3.46
N GLY A 308 -6.10 -18.94 3.29
CA GLY A 308 -5.09 -19.30 4.28
C GLY A 308 -5.15 -18.50 5.60
N PRO A 309 -4.08 -18.54 6.42
CA PRO A 309 -4.04 -17.86 7.72
C PRO A 309 -4.25 -16.35 7.64
N GLN A 310 -3.90 -15.72 6.52
CA GLN A 310 -4.13 -14.32 6.18
C GLN A 310 -4.91 -14.25 4.87
N PRO A 311 -6.25 -14.30 4.93
CA PRO A 311 -7.07 -14.31 3.74
C PRO A 311 -6.79 -13.11 2.83
N MET A 312 -6.64 -13.39 1.53
CA MET A 312 -6.37 -12.38 0.53
C MET A 312 -7.25 -12.58 -0.69
N GLN A 313 -7.70 -11.47 -1.27
CA GLN A 313 -8.42 -11.45 -2.54
C GLN A 313 -7.72 -10.49 -3.50
N GLY A 314 -7.60 -10.88 -4.76
CA GLY A 314 -6.98 -10.08 -5.80
C GLY A 314 -7.78 -10.08 -7.09
N ASN A 315 -7.81 -8.94 -7.77
CA ASN A 315 -8.40 -8.77 -9.09
C ASN A 315 -7.40 -8.05 -9.99
N ALA A 316 -7.32 -8.47 -11.27
CA ALA A 316 -6.52 -7.82 -12.29
C ALA A 316 -7.07 -8.16 -13.69
N GLY A 317 -6.77 -7.36 -14.70
CA GLY A 317 -7.08 -7.73 -16.08
C GLY A 317 -6.13 -8.80 -16.63
N ARG A 318 -4.87 -8.79 -16.16
CA ARG A 318 -3.86 -9.76 -16.56
C ARG A 318 -2.84 -10.00 -15.45
N VAL A 319 -2.42 -11.25 -15.28
CA VAL A 319 -1.37 -11.68 -14.34
C VAL A 319 -0.39 -12.59 -15.06
N VAL A 320 0.89 -12.26 -15.02
CA VAL A 320 1.98 -13.06 -15.60
C VAL A 320 2.89 -13.56 -14.47
N LEU A 321 3.01 -14.87 -14.38
CA LEU A 321 3.92 -15.56 -13.47
C LEU A 321 5.15 -16.00 -14.26
N ASN A 322 6.35 -15.60 -13.85
CA ASN A 322 7.60 -16.04 -14.47
C ASN A 322 8.36 -16.98 -13.52
N PHE A 323 8.90 -18.03 -14.11
CA PHE A 323 9.60 -19.08 -13.38
C PHE A 323 11.04 -19.18 -13.81
N THR A 324 11.91 -19.59 -12.89
CA THR A 324 13.34 -19.85 -13.13
C THR A 324 13.69 -21.29 -12.75
N GLY A 325 14.67 -21.87 -13.46
CA GLY A 325 15.25 -23.17 -13.15
C GLY A 325 14.21 -24.28 -12.97
N ASP A 326 14.14 -24.86 -11.80
CA ASP A 326 13.27 -26.00 -11.48
C ASP A 326 11.83 -25.58 -11.11
N ASN A 327 11.22 -24.67 -11.89
CA ASN A 327 9.87 -24.11 -11.72
C ASN A 327 9.70 -23.31 -10.41
N VAL A 328 10.72 -22.58 -10.05
CA VAL A 328 10.68 -21.66 -8.93
C VAL A 328 10.08 -20.35 -9.40
N LEU A 329 8.98 -19.91 -8.83
CA LEU A 329 8.37 -18.61 -9.11
C LEU A 329 9.38 -17.50 -8.75
N SER A 330 9.67 -16.64 -9.70
CA SER A 330 10.61 -15.53 -9.53
C SER A 330 9.93 -14.18 -9.50
N THR A 331 8.99 -13.95 -10.42
CA THR A 331 8.26 -12.68 -10.49
C THR A 331 6.78 -12.90 -10.82
N VAL A 332 5.96 -11.98 -10.29
CA VAL A 332 4.54 -11.86 -10.67
C VAL A 332 4.31 -10.45 -11.18
N HIS A 333 3.84 -10.33 -12.40
CA HIS A 333 3.44 -9.06 -13.01
C HIS A 333 1.94 -9.02 -13.15
N SER A 334 1.30 -8.09 -12.43
CA SER A 334 -0.16 -7.89 -12.45
C SER A 334 -0.47 -6.53 -13.06
N GLN A 335 -1.38 -6.46 -14.02
CA GLN A 335 -1.74 -5.22 -14.72
C GLN A 335 -3.25 -5.11 -14.97
N ASP A 336 -3.68 -3.89 -15.34
CA ASP A 336 -5.04 -3.52 -15.67
C ASP A 336 -5.98 -3.58 -14.46
N ASN A 337 -6.05 -2.45 -13.73
CA ASN A 337 -6.89 -2.25 -12.56
C ASN A 337 -6.64 -3.26 -11.43
N VAL A 338 -5.37 -3.41 -11.07
CA VAL A 338 -4.98 -4.32 -9.99
C VAL A 338 -5.57 -3.85 -8.66
N ARG A 339 -6.28 -4.74 -7.99
CA ARG A 339 -6.83 -4.55 -6.67
C ARG A 339 -6.51 -5.77 -5.81
N LEU A 340 -5.85 -5.55 -4.67
CA LEU A 340 -5.55 -6.58 -3.68
C LEU A 340 -6.19 -6.18 -2.36
N VAL A 341 -6.85 -7.10 -1.70
CA VAL A 341 -7.44 -6.92 -0.37
C VAL A 341 -6.93 -8.02 0.54
N GLN A 342 -6.29 -7.64 1.63
CA GLN A 342 -5.82 -8.56 2.67
C GLN A 342 -6.60 -8.31 3.96
N HIS A 343 -7.19 -9.37 4.51
CA HIS A 343 -7.86 -9.35 5.79
C HIS A 343 -6.85 -9.60 6.92
N GLN A 344 -6.51 -8.56 7.67
CA GLN A 344 -5.57 -8.66 8.80
C GLN A 344 -6.33 -8.96 10.10
N LYS A 345 -5.97 -10.04 10.77
CA LYS A 345 -6.43 -10.34 12.12
C LYS A 345 -5.72 -9.44 13.12
N PRO A 346 -6.39 -8.99 14.19
CA PRO A 346 -5.76 -8.13 15.18
C PRO A 346 -4.58 -8.84 15.86
N ALA A 347 -3.46 -8.14 15.98
CA ALA A 347 -2.27 -8.67 16.65
C ALA A 347 -2.46 -8.80 18.18
N THR A 348 -3.38 -8.05 18.77
CA THR A 348 -3.74 -8.07 20.19
C THR A 348 -5.25 -8.05 20.36
N SER A 349 -5.76 -8.50 21.51
CA SER A 349 -7.19 -8.51 21.83
C SER A 349 -7.84 -7.12 21.86
N SER A 350 -7.05 -6.05 21.93
CA SER A 350 -7.51 -4.65 21.92
C SER A 350 -7.47 -3.98 20.54
N ALA A 351 -6.82 -4.59 19.55
CA ALA A 351 -6.74 -4.06 18.18
C ALA A 351 -7.97 -4.51 17.37
N SER A 352 -8.49 -3.63 16.51
CA SER A 352 -9.56 -3.96 15.58
C SER A 352 -9.00 -4.69 14.37
N ALA A 353 -9.72 -5.66 13.83
CA ALA A 353 -9.41 -6.25 12.53
C ALA A 353 -9.46 -5.17 11.43
N GLN A 354 -8.49 -5.20 10.52
CA GLN A 354 -8.36 -4.24 9.43
C GLN A 354 -8.25 -4.93 8.09
N ASP A 355 -8.83 -4.33 7.08
CA ASP A 355 -8.61 -4.67 5.68
C ASP A 355 -7.58 -3.71 5.09
N VAL A 356 -6.55 -4.28 4.47
CA VAL A 356 -5.58 -3.54 3.68
C VAL A 356 -5.90 -3.73 2.21
N GLU A 357 -6.31 -2.67 1.56
CA GLU A 357 -6.60 -2.65 0.13
C GLU A 357 -5.52 -1.89 -0.62
N VAL A 358 -4.93 -2.51 -1.63
CA VAL A 358 -3.95 -1.89 -2.53
C VAL A 358 -4.55 -1.84 -3.92
N THR A 359 -4.54 -0.65 -4.54
CA THR A 359 -4.96 -0.47 -5.93
C THR A 359 -3.89 0.24 -6.73
N ALA A 360 -3.61 -0.26 -7.93
CA ALA A 360 -2.65 0.33 -8.85
C ALA A 360 -2.96 -0.09 -10.30
N SER A 361 -2.39 0.59 -11.26
CA SER A 361 -2.48 0.17 -12.68
C SER A 361 -1.66 -1.11 -12.91
N VAL A 362 -0.49 -1.20 -12.29
CA VAL A 362 0.44 -2.32 -12.38
C VAL A 362 1.06 -2.57 -11.01
N ILE A 363 1.22 -3.85 -10.65
CA ILE A 363 2.01 -4.28 -9.49
C ILE A 363 2.95 -5.40 -9.91
N ASP A 364 4.24 -5.20 -9.66
CA ASP A 364 5.31 -6.17 -9.89
C ASP A 364 5.78 -6.75 -8.55
N PHE A 365 5.76 -8.06 -8.42
CA PHE A 365 6.29 -8.75 -7.26
C PHE A 365 7.55 -9.52 -7.60
N ALA A 366 8.57 -9.39 -6.77
CA ALA A 366 9.74 -10.27 -6.76
C ALA A 366 9.58 -11.31 -5.64
N VAL A 367 9.83 -12.57 -5.99
CA VAL A 367 9.63 -13.72 -5.10
C VAL A 367 10.95 -14.47 -4.94
N ALA A 368 11.36 -14.73 -3.72
CA ALA A 368 12.49 -15.60 -3.39
C ALA A 368 12.00 -17.00 -3.08
N ASP A 369 12.82 -18.01 -3.47
CA ASP A 369 12.58 -19.43 -3.19
C ASP A 369 11.20 -19.95 -3.64
N GLY A 370 10.58 -19.26 -4.60
CA GLY A 370 9.29 -19.61 -5.18
C GLY A 370 8.06 -19.35 -4.28
N ARG A 371 8.26 -18.75 -3.09
CA ARG A 371 7.17 -18.59 -2.11
C ARG A 371 7.19 -17.26 -1.35
N ARG A 372 8.37 -16.76 -1.02
CA ARG A 372 8.55 -15.63 -0.13
C ARG A 372 8.58 -14.33 -0.93
N LEU A 373 7.68 -13.42 -0.62
CA LEU A 373 7.75 -12.07 -1.15
C LEU A 373 9.02 -11.38 -0.67
N GLN A 374 9.72 -10.74 -1.59
CA GLN A 374 10.93 -9.97 -1.35
C GLN A 374 10.69 -8.49 -1.58
N ARG A 375 9.94 -8.17 -2.63
CA ARG A 375 9.65 -6.81 -3.05
C ARG A 375 8.34 -6.74 -3.82
N ALA A 376 7.64 -5.63 -3.67
CA ALA A 376 6.51 -5.27 -4.52
C ALA A 376 6.64 -3.81 -4.99
N ASP A 377 6.52 -3.58 -6.28
CA ASP A 377 6.60 -2.27 -6.91
C ASP A 377 5.30 -1.96 -7.63
N THR A 378 4.76 -0.76 -7.46
CA THR A 378 3.64 -0.30 -8.26
C THR A 378 4.12 0.63 -9.38
N SER A 379 3.42 0.65 -10.49
CA SER A 379 3.65 1.60 -11.58
C SER A 379 2.39 2.42 -11.82
N GLY A 380 2.57 3.74 -12.01
CA GLY A 380 1.49 4.69 -12.09
C GLY A 380 0.89 5.04 -10.72
N ALA A 381 -0.14 5.88 -10.71
CA ALA A 381 -0.81 6.29 -9.48
C ALA A 381 -1.32 5.07 -8.70
N ALA A 382 -0.93 4.99 -7.44
CA ALA A 382 -1.26 3.88 -6.57
C ALA A 382 -1.86 4.36 -5.25
N GLN A 383 -2.66 3.50 -4.64
CA GLN A 383 -3.41 3.80 -3.43
C GLN A 383 -3.37 2.60 -2.48
N ILE A 384 -3.16 2.86 -1.21
CA ILE A 384 -3.26 1.90 -0.11
C ILE A 384 -4.32 2.41 0.85
N ALA A 385 -5.38 1.63 1.07
CA ALA A 385 -6.45 1.97 2.00
C ALA A 385 -6.46 0.97 3.16
N LEU A 386 -6.43 1.49 4.38
CA LEU A 386 -6.58 0.74 5.62
C LEU A 386 -8.00 1.00 6.14
N ARG A 387 -8.82 -0.03 6.22
CA ARG A 387 -10.22 0.08 6.64
C ARG A 387 -10.51 -0.85 7.81
N PRO A 388 -11.12 -0.37 8.91
CA PRO A 388 -11.57 -1.25 9.99
C PRO A 388 -12.73 -2.13 9.51
N VAL A 389 -12.68 -3.42 9.80
CA VAL A 389 -13.75 -4.38 9.44
C VAL A 389 -15.08 -4.01 10.12
N SER A 390 -15.04 -3.43 11.31
CA SER A 390 -16.24 -3.01 12.06
C SER A 390 -16.96 -1.78 11.49
N GLY A 391 -16.35 -1.08 10.51
CA GLY A 391 -16.91 0.15 9.92
C GLY A 391 -16.89 1.40 10.83
N THR A 392 -16.51 1.27 12.10
CA THR A 392 -16.59 2.35 13.11
C THR A 392 -15.24 2.90 13.57
N GLY A 393 -14.14 2.53 12.96
CA GLY A 393 -12.79 2.97 13.33
C GLY A 393 -12.22 4.03 12.38
N GLN A 394 -10.97 4.40 12.63
CA GLN A 394 -10.19 5.26 11.74
C GLN A 394 -9.92 4.57 10.41
N GLN A 395 -10.24 5.23 9.31
CA GLN A 395 -9.82 4.83 7.97
C GLN A 395 -8.58 5.64 7.57
N THR A 396 -7.63 5.01 6.90
CA THR A 396 -6.44 5.70 6.38
C THR A 396 -6.25 5.38 4.92
N LEU A 397 -6.09 6.43 4.13
CA LEU A 397 -5.82 6.37 2.71
C LEU A 397 -4.45 6.95 2.43
N VAL A 398 -3.58 6.17 1.81
CA VAL A 398 -2.25 6.60 1.38
C VAL A 398 -2.19 6.54 -0.14
N THR A 399 -1.80 7.64 -0.77
CA THR A 399 -1.64 7.73 -2.23
C THR A 399 -0.25 8.25 -2.60
N ALA A 400 0.30 7.76 -3.69
CA ALA A 400 1.56 8.26 -4.26
C ALA A 400 1.59 7.99 -5.77
N GLY A 401 2.56 8.59 -6.48
CA GLY A 401 2.80 8.29 -7.88
C GLY A 401 3.21 6.84 -8.11
N LYS A 402 3.95 6.25 -7.17
CA LYS A 402 4.26 4.81 -7.08
C LYS A 402 4.62 4.43 -5.65
N PHE A 403 4.49 3.15 -5.34
CA PHE A 403 4.99 2.55 -4.10
C PHE A 403 6.03 1.48 -4.39
N GLN A 404 6.97 1.34 -3.47
CA GLN A 404 7.93 0.25 -3.39
C GLN A 404 7.83 -0.35 -1.98
N ALA A 405 7.49 -1.62 -1.89
CA ALA A 405 7.40 -2.35 -0.62
C ALA A 405 8.54 -3.37 -0.53
N GLY A 406 9.25 -3.37 0.58
CA GLY A 406 10.27 -4.35 0.93
C GLY A 406 9.76 -5.30 2.01
N PHE A 407 10.06 -6.58 1.88
CA PHE A 407 9.63 -7.62 2.81
C PHE A 407 10.86 -8.24 3.50
N ASP A 408 10.69 -8.69 4.73
CA ASP A 408 11.72 -9.34 5.52
C ASP A 408 11.95 -10.82 5.14
N ASP A 409 12.83 -11.49 5.85
CA ASP A 409 13.15 -12.90 5.60
C ASP A 409 11.98 -13.86 5.91
N LEU A 410 10.95 -13.41 6.57
CA LEU A 410 9.71 -14.14 6.81
C LEU A 410 8.61 -13.81 5.79
N GLY A 411 8.89 -12.89 4.86
CA GLY A 411 7.93 -12.39 3.87
C GLY A 411 6.90 -11.41 4.46
N GLN A 412 7.20 -10.78 5.61
CA GLN A 412 6.37 -9.75 6.22
C GLN A 412 6.80 -8.37 5.73
N LEU A 413 5.86 -7.45 5.58
CA LEU A 413 6.16 -6.09 5.16
C LEU A 413 7.11 -5.42 6.17
N ALA A 414 8.28 -5.00 5.72
CA ALA A 414 9.32 -4.34 6.52
C ALA A 414 9.43 -2.84 6.21
N SER A 415 9.27 -2.46 4.95
CA SER A 415 9.37 -1.07 4.50
C SER A 415 8.41 -0.75 3.38
N LEU A 416 7.98 0.51 3.33
CA LEU A 416 7.16 1.06 2.24
C LEU A 416 7.71 2.43 1.87
N HIS A 417 8.08 2.62 0.62
CA HIS A 417 8.46 3.89 0.04
C HIS A 417 7.40 4.35 -0.96
N GLY A 418 6.94 5.59 -0.84
CA GLY A 418 5.96 6.21 -1.75
C GLY A 418 6.50 7.52 -2.34
N ALA A 419 6.51 7.65 -3.67
CA ALA A 419 6.99 8.85 -4.38
C ALA A 419 6.46 8.88 -5.83
N PRO A 420 6.40 10.04 -6.48
CA PRO A 420 6.28 11.38 -5.89
C PRO A 420 4.87 11.64 -5.35
N ASN A 421 4.67 12.84 -4.76
CA ASN A 421 3.36 13.34 -4.33
C ASN A 421 2.63 12.42 -3.35
N ALA A 422 3.36 11.98 -2.32
CA ALA A 422 2.79 11.16 -1.26
C ALA A 422 1.75 11.96 -0.46
N ARG A 423 0.61 11.33 -0.18
CA ARG A 423 -0.48 11.92 0.58
C ARG A 423 -1.10 10.86 1.49
N ILE A 424 -1.27 11.21 2.75
CA ILE A 424 -1.97 10.39 3.76
C ILE A 424 -3.24 11.15 4.15
N VAL A 425 -4.37 10.48 4.16
CA VAL A 425 -5.65 10.97 4.68
C VAL A 425 -6.13 10.00 5.74
N SER A 426 -6.33 10.49 6.96
CA SER A 426 -6.90 9.69 8.04
C SER A 426 -8.26 10.28 8.43
N GLN A 427 -9.28 9.46 8.36
CA GLN A 427 -10.67 9.83 8.63
C GLN A 427 -11.15 9.08 9.86
N THR A 428 -11.62 9.81 10.85
CA THR A 428 -12.23 9.25 12.06
C THR A 428 -13.67 9.76 12.16
N PRO A 429 -14.67 8.89 12.34
CA PRO A 429 -16.07 9.34 12.43
C PRO A 429 -16.25 10.42 13.48
N GLY A 430 -16.88 11.54 13.11
CA GLY A 430 -17.14 12.68 13.98
C GLY A 430 -15.94 13.59 14.27
N GLN A 431 -14.81 13.38 13.61
CA GLN A 431 -13.63 14.27 13.67
C GLN A 431 -13.29 14.81 12.28
N PRO A 432 -12.64 15.99 12.17
CA PRO A 432 -12.12 16.47 10.91
C PRO A 432 -11.09 15.53 10.31
N ASP A 433 -11.02 15.50 8.99
CA ASP A 433 -10.01 14.74 8.26
C ASP A 433 -8.61 15.26 8.60
N ARG A 434 -7.69 14.32 8.86
CA ARG A 434 -6.27 14.61 8.97
C ARG A 434 -5.60 14.32 7.65
N VAL A 435 -4.90 15.31 7.13
CA VAL A 435 -4.24 15.20 5.83
C VAL A 435 -2.76 15.53 5.97
N SER A 436 -1.91 14.68 5.44
CA SER A 436 -0.49 14.96 5.31
C SER A 436 -0.04 14.77 3.86
N THR A 437 0.77 15.68 3.36
CA THR A 437 1.32 15.63 1.99
C THR A 437 2.84 15.87 2.01
N SER A 438 3.54 15.25 1.07
CA SER A 438 5.00 15.39 0.91
C SER A 438 5.44 14.94 -0.49
N ASN A 439 6.69 15.16 -0.85
CA ASN A 439 7.25 14.59 -2.08
C ASN A 439 7.46 13.09 -1.94
N THR A 440 8.02 12.65 -0.81
CA THR A 440 8.27 11.23 -0.52
C THR A 440 7.73 10.84 0.85
N LEU A 441 7.41 9.58 0.97
CA LEU A 441 6.96 8.91 2.18
C LEU A 441 7.76 7.63 2.35
N ASP A 442 8.35 7.43 3.53
CA ASP A 442 9.01 6.20 3.94
C ASP A 442 8.36 5.71 5.24
N ALA A 443 7.83 4.50 5.22
CA ALA A 443 7.28 3.85 6.41
C ALA A 443 8.09 2.59 6.74
N SER A 444 8.45 2.42 8.01
CA SER A 444 9.04 1.20 8.56
C SER A 444 8.00 0.43 9.37
N PHE A 445 8.10 -0.89 9.29
CA PHE A 445 7.18 -1.81 9.95
C PHE A 445 7.96 -2.77 10.84
N HIS A 446 7.39 -3.08 11.99
CA HIS A 446 7.95 -4.08 12.90
C HIS A 446 7.00 -5.27 13.01
N PRO A 447 7.51 -6.50 12.89
CA PRO A 447 6.69 -7.71 12.96
C PRO A 447 5.83 -7.73 14.24
N GLY A 448 4.52 -7.90 14.07
CA GLY A 448 3.56 -8.00 15.17
C GLY A 448 3.12 -6.70 15.83
N THR A 449 3.79 -5.56 15.61
CA THR A 449 3.40 -4.25 16.20
C THR A 449 2.86 -3.25 15.17
N GLY A 450 3.06 -3.51 13.88
CA GLY A 450 2.59 -2.67 12.79
C GLY A 450 3.58 -1.58 12.39
N ILE A 451 3.11 -0.35 12.17
CA ILE A 451 3.94 0.77 11.74
C ILE A 451 4.82 1.24 12.90
N ASP A 452 6.13 1.22 12.71
CA ASP A 452 7.15 1.71 13.63
C ASP A 452 7.35 3.22 13.46
N SER A 453 7.60 3.66 12.25
CA SER A 453 7.77 5.08 11.94
C SER A 453 7.29 5.43 10.53
N ILE A 454 6.91 6.70 10.35
CA ILE A 454 6.61 7.31 9.05
C ILE A 454 7.48 8.54 8.90
N ILE A 455 8.28 8.60 7.84
CA ILE A 455 9.12 9.73 7.48
C ILE A 455 8.58 10.33 6.18
N GLN A 456 8.32 11.62 6.19
CA GLN A 456 7.89 12.38 5.02
C GLN A 456 8.95 13.44 4.69
N GLN A 457 9.29 13.60 3.41
CA GLN A 457 10.32 14.53 2.98
C GLN A 457 9.88 15.36 1.77
N GLY A 458 10.31 16.60 1.76
CA GLY A 458 10.09 17.57 0.71
C GLY A 458 8.70 18.19 0.74
N SER A 459 8.64 19.47 1.08
CA SER A 459 7.42 20.28 1.11
C SER A 459 6.29 19.63 1.92
N VAL A 460 6.63 19.17 3.13
CA VAL A 460 5.64 18.54 4.01
C VAL A 460 4.60 19.56 4.42
N ALA A 461 3.32 19.18 4.28
CA ALA A 461 2.19 19.93 4.82
C ALA A 461 1.27 18.97 5.59
N TYR A 462 0.88 19.36 6.79
CA TYR A 462 0.01 18.62 7.69
C TYR A 462 -1.21 19.47 8.06
N LEU A 463 -2.38 18.88 8.02
CA LEU A 463 -3.66 19.49 8.39
C LEU A 463 -4.38 18.58 9.38
N ASP A 464 -4.85 19.16 10.51
CA ASP A 464 -5.61 18.48 11.55
C ASP A 464 -6.66 19.47 12.12
N GLY A 465 -7.86 19.44 11.60
CA GLY A 465 -8.86 20.46 11.87
C GLY A 465 -8.37 21.86 11.48
N ASP A 466 -8.33 22.79 12.44
CA ASP A 466 -7.85 24.16 12.23
C ASP A 466 -6.31 24.26 12.28
N ARG A 467 -5.62 23.24 12.80
CA ARG A 467 -4.17 23.20 12.87
C ARG A 467 -3.57 22.87 11.53
N LYS A 468 -2.63 23.69 11.09
CA LYS A 468 -1.84 23.51 9.86
C LYS A 468 -0.36 23.56 10.21
N ALA A 469 0.41 22.64 9.65
CA ALA A 469 1.84 22.59 9.86
C ALA A 469 2.58 22.35 8.54
N TRP A 470 3.77 22.94 8.42
CA TRP A 470 4.65 22.79 7.26
C TRP A 470 6.09 22.58 7.73
N GLY A 471 6.88 21.91 6.90
CA GLY A 471 8.32 21.70 7.11
C GLY A 471 8.94 21.01 5.91
N ASP A 472 10.25 20.84 5.90
CA ASP A 472 10.92 20.06 4.86
C ASP A 472 10.89 18.57 5.17
N HIS A 473 10.89 18.21 6.45
CA HIS A 473 10.86 16.84 6.94
C HIS A 473 9.84 16.69 8.07
N ALA A 474 9.16 15.57 8.08
CA ALA A 474 8.30 15.14 9.17
C ALA A 474 8.59 13.67 9.53
N THR A 475 8.69 13.39 10.83
CA THR A 475 8.76 12.02 11.35
C THR A 475 7.60 11.81 12.31
N TYR A 476 6.82 10.78 12.05
CA TYR A 476 5.71 10.37 12.92
C TYR A 476 5.99 9.01 13.54
N THR A 477 5.92 8.93 14.86
CA THR A 477 6.06 7.69 15.64
C THR A 477 4.70 7.34 16.24
N PRO A 478 4.03 6.28 15.78
CA PRO A 478 2.69 5.91 16.28
C PRO A 478 2.67 5.55 17.76
N ALA A 479 3.73 4.91 18.28
CA ALA A 479 3.82 4.50 19.68
C ALA A 479 3.67 5.67 20.64
N ASP A 480 4.31 6.80 20.34
CA ASP A 480 4.29 8.02 21.14
C ASP A 480 3.26 9.04 20.62
N GLN A 481 2.62 8.78 19.51
CA GLN A 481 1.76 9.71 18.77
C GLN A 481 2.42 11.08 18.52
N MET A 482 3.74 11.08 18.35
CA MET A 482 4.57 12.25 18.21
C MET A 482 4.87 12.54 16.73
N LEU A 483 4.54 13.74 16.29
CA LEU A 483 4.94 14.29 14.99
C LEU A 483 6.07 15.28 15.20
N VAL A 484 7.23 15.01 14.62
CA VAL A 484 8.42 15.88 14.65
C VAL A 484 8.60 16.52 13.29
N LEU A 485 8.65 17.85 13.25
CA LEU A 485 8.85 18.65 12.03
C LEU A 485 10.23 19.34 12.10
N THR A 486 10.97 19.30 11.00
CA THR A 486 12.26 19.97 10.83
C THR A 486 12.37 20.63 9.46
N GLY A 487 13.41 21.45 9.24
CA GLY A 487 13.54 22.21 8.01
C GLY A 487 12.61 23.42 8.00
N SER A 488 12.88 24.38 8.90
CA SER A 488 12.10 25.60 9.05
C SER A 488 10.60 25.38 9.27
N PRO A 489 10.22 24.55 10.26
CA PRO A 489 8.83 24.23 10.50
C PRO A 489 8.02 25.47 10.85
N ARG A 490 6.79 25.51 10.36
CA ARG A 490 5.79 26.52 10.63
C ARG A 490 4.49 25.82 11.03
N VAL A 491 3.91 26.23 12.16
CA VAL A 491 2.61 25.73 12.62
C VAL A 491 1.67 26.93 12.78
N VAL A 492 0.44 26.75 12.31
CA VAL A 492 -0.68 27.67 12.51
C VAL A 492 -1.75 26.93 13.28
N ASP A 493 -2.17 27.46 14.42
CA ASP A 493 -3.16 26.86 15.31
C ASP A 493 -4.00 27.96 15.95
N GLY A 494 -5.32 28.00 15.64
CA GLY A 494 -6.25 28.95 16.25
C GLY A 494 -5.81 30.41 16.22
N GLY A 495 -5.23 30.90 15.12
CA GLY A 495 -4.72 32.26 14.98
C GLY A 495 -3.32 32.48 15.53
N MET A 496 -2.66 31.46 16.09
CA MET A 496 -1.23 31.49 16.43
C MET A 496 -0.40 30.92 15.28
N THR A 497 0.58 31.66 14.82
CA THR A 497 1.61 31.15 13.90
C THR A 497 2.92 31.04 14.64
N THR A 498 3.53 29.85 14.64
CA THR A 498 4.86 29.63 15.26
C THR A 498 5.83 29.06 14.24
N THR A 499 7.05 29.56 14.25
CA THR A 499 8.20 29.03 13.50
C THR A 499 9.37 28.75 14.45
N SER A 500 10.19 27.75 14.12
CA SER A 500 11.38 27.36 14.89
C SER A 500 12.34 26.54 14.05
N ARG A 501 13.40 25.95 14.62
CA ARG A 501 14.26 24.97 13.95
C ARG A 501 13.64 23.57 13.97
N THR A 502 13.01 23.21 15.08
CA THR A 502 12.35 21.92 15.28
C THR A 502 11.04 22.11 16.02
N MET A 503 9.99 21.39 15.60
CA MET A 503 8.72 21.32 16.30
C MET A 503 8.30 19.88 16.55
N ARG A 504 7.77 19.62 17.73
CA ARG A 504 7.18 18.34 18.12
C ARG A 504 5.73 18.59 18.48
N LEU A 505 4.84 17.84 17.84
CA LEU A 505 3.39 17.92 18.05
C LEU A 505 2.89 16.58 18.59
N HIS A 506 2.30 16.59 19.77
CA HIS A 506 1.69 15.37 20.33
C HIS A 506 0.24 15.28 19.85
N ARG A 507 -0.06 14.30 19.05
CA ARG A 507 -1.38 14.19 18.36
C ARG A 507 -2.56 13.94 19.31
N ALA A 508 -2.35 13.21 20.42
CA ALA A 508 -3.43 12.88 21.35
C ALA A 508 -3.81 14.06 22.24
N THR A 509 -2.82 14.82 22.76
CA THR A 509 -3.07 15.94 23.69
C THR A 509 -3.19 17.28 22.97
N GLY A 510 -2.69 17.37 21.75
CA GLY A 510 -2.56 18.63 21.01
C GLY A 510 -1.43 19.51 21.48
N ASP A 511 -0.57 19.05 22.40
CA ASP A 511 0.58 19.80 22.90
C ASP A 511 1.63 19.99 21.83
N ALA A 512 2.36 21.10 21.92
CA ALA A 512 3.44 21.45 21.01
C ALA A 512 4.70 21.89 21.76
N LEU A 513 5.86 21.40 21.29
CA LEU A 513 7.17 21.86 21.70
C LEU A 513 7.88 22.44 20.49
N ALA A 514 8.42 23.63 20.62
CA ALA A 514 9.25 24.26 19.59
C ALA A 514 10.63 24.57 20.17
N ASP A 515 11.67 24.28 19.42
CA ASP A 515 13.05 24.49 19.83
C ASP A 515 13.87 25.17 18.73
N GLY A 516 14.73 26.10 19.14
CA GLY A 516 15.62 26.85 18.28
C GLY A 516 14.94 27.99 17.53
N GLU A 517 15.27 29.23 17.91
CA GLU A 517 14.84 30.49 17.25
C GLU A 517 13.30 30.58 17.12
N VAL A 518 12.60 30.27 18.20
CA VAL A 518 11.13 30.31 18.22
C VAL A 518 10.63 31.72 17.96
N LYS A 519 9.67 31.83 17.02
CA LYS A 519 8.94 33.07 16.73
C LYS A 519 7.45 32.72 16.65
N SER A 520 6.67 33.25 17.58
CA SER A 520 5.22 33.12 17.59
C SER A 520 4.54 34.44 17.30
N THR A 521 3.51 34.43 16.50
CA THR A 521 2.64 35.57 16.21
C THR A 521 1.21 35.15 16.48
N TYR A 522 0.55 35.84 17.37
CA TYR A 522 -0.86 35.68 17.66
C TYR A 522 -1.66 36.69 16.83
N SER A 523 -2.33 36.23 15.81
CA SER A 523 -3.21 37.02 14.93
C SER A 523 -4.67 36.76 15.34
N ASP A 524 -5.58 37.44 14.66
CA ASP A 524 -7.04 37.29 14.83
C ASP A 524 -7.55 37.55 16.26
N LEU A 525 -6.82 38.41 16.97
CA LEU A 525 -7.21 38.84 18.30
C LEU A 525 -8.35 39.86 18.21
N LYS A 526 -9.49 39.53 18.86
CA LYS A 526 -10.57 40.51 19.00
C LYS A 526 -10.12 41.62 19.95
N ALA A 527 -10.38 42.89 19.62
CA ALA A 527 -10.16 43.99 20.53
C ALA A 527 -10.93 43.76 21.85
N GLN A 528 -10.30 44.10 22.99
CA GLN A 528 -10.92 44.07 24.31
C GLN A 528 -11.11 45.51 24.83
N PRO A 529 -12.33 46.06 24.77
CA PRO A 529 -12.57 47.45 25.17
C PRO A 529 -12.18 47.75 26.63
N ASP A 530 -12.39 46.74 27.51
CA ASP A 530 -12.10 46.83 28.94
C ASP A 530 -10.64 46.45 29.28
N GLY A 531 -9.84 45.99 28.32
CA GLY A 531 -8.43 45.66 28.47
C GLY A 531 -7.51 46.89 28.30
N ALA A 532 -6.22 46.67 28.46
CA ALA A 532 -5.22 47.77 28.40
C ALA A 532 -4.00 47.42 27.54
N LEU A 533 -3.01 46.71 28.09
CA LEU A 533 -1.68 46.52 27.47
C LEU A 533 -1.74 45.62 26.24
N LEU A 534 -2.52 44.57 26.30
CA LEU A 534 -2.68 43.55 25.23
C LEU A 534 -4.08 43.59 24.60
N ALA A 535 -4.82 44.67 24.83
CA ALA A 535 -6.22 44.81 24.37
C ALA A 535 -6.38 45.12 22.88
N ALA A 536 -5.29 45.52 22.22
CA ALA A 536 -5.31 45.83 20.80
C ALA A 536 -5.67 44.62 19.94
N SER A 537 -6.25 44.84 18.76
CA SER A 537 -6.43 43.84 17.71
C SER A 537 -5.12 43.55 16.96
N ASP A 538 -4.09 44.39 17.14
CA ASP A 538 -2.81 44.17 16.50
C ASP A 538 -2.18 42.83 16.96
N PRO A 539 -1.36 42.20 16.13
CA PRO A 539 -0.70 40.95 16.51
C PRO A 539 0.18 41.08 17.74
N ILE A 540 0.17 40.07 18.60
CA ILE A 540 1.16 39.90 19.67
C ILE A 540 2.28 39.01 19.13
N HIS A 541 3.50 39.44 19.28
CA HIS A 541 4.68 38.71 18.86
C HIS A 541 5.47 38.20 20.07
N VAL A 542 5.98 36.97 19.94
CA VAL A 542 6.88 36.41 20.95
C VAL A 542 8.09 35.78 20.25
N THR A 543 9.26 36.01 20.77
CA THR A 543 10.50 35.30 20.39
C THR A 543 11.13 34.67 21.61
N ALA A 544 11.70 33.46 21.44
CA ALA A 544 12.41 32.75 22.50
C ALA A 544 13.36 31.71 21.92
N ARG A 545 14.11 31.02 22.77
CA ARG A 545 14.92 29.88 22.36
C ARG A 545 14.06 28.63 22.24
N ALA A 546 13.11 28.40 23.16
CA ALA A 546 12.20 27.28 23.17
C ALA A 546 10.78 27.69 23.61
N MET A 547 9.78 26.90 23.23
CA MET A 547 8.38 27.06 23.61
C MET A 547 7.78 25.70 23.92
N THR A 548 6.98 25.65 24.95
CA THR A 548 6.03 24.55 25.26
C THR A 548 4.63 25.13 25.26
N ALA A 549 3.74 24.59 24.44
CA ALA A 549 2.35 25.03 24.35
C ALA A 549 1.39 23.89 24.65
N HIS A 550 0.34 24.18 25.43
CA HIS A 550 -0.76 23.29 25.70
C HIS A 550 -2.03 23.77 24.97
N SER A 551 -2.81 22.84 24.46
CA SER A 551 -4.06 23.16 23.76
C SER A 551 -5.19 23.47 24.75
N SER A 552 -5.21 22.81 25.90
CA SER A 552 -6.21 23.00 26.95
C SER A 552 -5.57 22.87 28.35
N PRO A 553 -5.47 23.98 29.10
CA PRO A 553 -5.75 25.38 28.71
C PRO A 553 -4.80 25.90 27.62
N ALA A 554 -5.22 26.91 26.84
CA ALA A 554 -4.43 27.49 25.75
C ALA A 554 -3.30 28.39 26.28
N ILE A 555 -2.26 27.76 26.86
CA ILE A 555 -1.12 28.40 27.49
C ILE A 555 0.16 28.02 26.77
N ALA A 556 1.01 29.04 26.51
CA ALA A 556 2.35 28.83 25.97
C ALA A 556 3.41 29.37 26.94
N LEU A 557 4.40 28.54 27.24
CA LEU A 557 5.61 28.91 28.02
C LEU A 557 6.79 29.05 27.06
N TYR A 558 7.34 30.26 27.02
CA TYR A 558 8.52 30.62 26.25
C TYR A 558 9.73 30.70 27.17
N THR A 559 10.82 30.05 26.80
CA THR A 559 12.06 29.99 27.61
C THR A 559 13.29 30.33 26.78
N GLY A 560 14.29 30.91 27.46
CA GLY A 560 15.56 31.32 26.87
C GLY A 560 15.45 32.66 26.12
N ASP A 561 15.76 33.73 26.80
CA ASP A 561 15.73 35.13 26.30
C ASP A 561 14.37 35.49 25.67
N ALA A 562 13.29 35.12 26.35
CA ALA A 562 11.96 35.35 25.86
C ALA A 562 11.63 36.84 25.76
N ARG A 563 11.04 37.25 24.63
CA ARG A 563 10.58 38.61 24.37
C ARG A 563 9.17 38.59 23.80
N LEU A 564 8.24 39.23 24.48
CA LEU A 564 6.86 39.43 24.05
C LEU A 564 6.65 40.93 23.79
N TRP A 565 5.96 41.25 22.68
CA TRP A 565 5.62 42.65 22.39
C TRP A 565 4.30 42.76 21.61
N GLN A 566 3.62 43.87 21.86
CA GLN A 566 2.52 44.34 21.05
C GLN A 566 2.72 45.87 20.88
N ASN A 567 2.79 46.34 19.66
CA ASN A 567 3.11 47.70 19.33
C ASN A 567 4.45 48.13 20.00
N ALA A 568 4.44 49.18 20.79
CA ALA A 568 5.62 49.71 21.49
C ALA A 568 5.85 49.07 22.88
N ASN A 569 4.91 48.28 23.38
CA ASN A 569 5.03 47.63 24.69
C ASN A 569 5.84 46.34 24.56
N VAL A 570 6.83 46.17 25.41
CA VAL A 570 7.76 45.02 25.34
C VAL A 570 7.97 44.44 26.72
N ILE A 571 7.92 43.10 26.83
CA ILE A 571 8.29 42.34 28.02
C ILE A 571 9.42 41.39 27.62
N GLN A 572 10.53 41.41 28.35
CA GLN A 572 11.69 40.54 28.17
C GLN A 572 11.98 39.82 29.50
N ALA A 573 12.20 38.51 29.45
CA ALA A 573 12.58 37.71 30.60
C ALA A 573 13.25 36.39 30.17
N PRO A 574 13.95 35.69 31.07
CA PRO A 574 14.38 34.31 30.84
C PRO A 574 13.24 33.38 30.51
N SER A 575 12.05 33.59 31.08
CA SER A 575 10.85 32.83 30.79
C SER A 575 9.60 33.70 30.81
N ILE A 576 8.69 33.46 29.84
CA ILE A 576 7.42 34.16 29.71
C ILE A 576 6.34 33.10 29.46
N GLN A 577 5.36 33.05 30.33
CA GLN A 577 4.12 32.28 30.12
C GLN A 577 3.06 33.25 29.59
N PHE A 578 2.38 32.87 28.53
CA PHE A 578 1.29 33.63 27.91
C PHE A 578 0.03 32.78 27.82
N ASP A 579 -1.06 33.23 28.43
CA ASP A 579 -2.41 32.69 28.25
C ASP A 579 -3.15 33.54 27.21
N ARG A 580 -3.44 32.94 26.08
CA ARG A 580 -4.11 33.62 24.98
C ARG A 580 -5.56 34.00 25.29
N ASN A 581 -6.27 33.13 26.01
CA ASN A 581 -7.69 33.34 26.26
C ASN A 581 -7.95 34.48 27.24
N HIS A 582 -7.13 34.55 28.29
CA HIS A 582 -7.24 35.60 29.32
C HIS A 582 -6.32 36.81 29.03
N ARG A 583 -5.48 36.72 27.98
CA ARG A 583 -4.44 37.70 27.69
C ARG A 583 -3.61 38.06 28.92
N SER A 584 -3.24 37.05 29.68
CA SER A 584 -2.40 37.20 30.84
C SER A 584 -0.96 36.76 30.56
N VAL A 585 -0.03 37.43 31.20
CA VAL A 585 1.40 37.17 31.09
C VAL A 585 2.00 36.98 32.48
N VAL A 586 2.77 35.92 32.65
CA VAL A 586 3.65 35.71 33.80
C VAL A 586 5.06 35.63 33.28
N ALA A 587 5.88 36.62 33.63
CA ALA A 587 7.29 36.63 33.27
C ALA A 587 8.16 36.42 34.52
N GLN A 588 9.14 35.53 34.40
CA GLN A 588 10.07 35.17 35.48
C GLN A 588 11.50 35.51 35.09
N GLY A 589 12.13 36.29 35.96
CA GLY A 589 13.55 36.66 35.86
C GLY A 589 14.45 35.57 36.45
N SER A 590 15.74 35.83 36.37
CA SER A 590 16.81 35.14 37.06
C SER A 590 17.75 36.12 37.73
N PRO A 591 18.61 35.69 38.65
CA PRO A 591 19.54 36.61 39.32
C PRO A 591 20.47 37.39 38.37
N THR A 592 20.74 36.83 37.19
CA THR A 592 21.60 37.46 36.18
C THR A 592 20.84 38.22 35.10
N GLN A 593 19.52 37.96 34.97
CA GLN A 593 18.69 38.56 33.93
C GLN A 593 17.26 38.79 34.50
N PRO A 594 17.00 39.98 35.03
CA PRO A 594 15.68 40.34 35.57
C PRO A 594 14.65 40.45 34.43
N VAL A 595 13.37 40.41 34.79
CA VAL A 595 12.28 40.79 33.88
C VAL A 595 12.48 42.26 33.51
N SER A 596 12.39 42.61 32.26
CA SER A 596 12.45 43.96 31.73
C SER A 596 11.19 44.27 30.94
N THR A 597 10.43 45.24 31.42
CA THR A 597 9.19 45.69 30.75
C THR A 597 9.36 47.13 30.30
N VAL A 598 9.00 47.42 29.06
CA VAL A 598 8.94 48.79 28.52
C VAL A 598 7.49 49.10 28.24
N LEU A 599 6.95 50.08 28.99
CA LEU A 599 5.63 50.64 28.78
C LEU A 599 5.77 52.01 28.14
N VAL A 600 4.93 52.31 27.19
CA VAL A 600 4.96 53.60 26.53
C VAL A 600 3.85 54.48 27.07
N GLN A 601 4.22 55.61 27.69
CA GLN A 601 3.32 56.60 28.19
C GLN A 601 3.19 57.78 27.22
N ILE A 602 1.98 58.18 26.89
CA ILE A 602 1.74 59.40 26.09
C ILE A 602 1.35 60.51 27.05
N GLY A 603 2.21 61.52 27.21
CA GLY A 603 1.95 62.70 28.03
C GLY A 603 0.84 63.59 27.46
N LYS A 604 0.31 64.53 28.27
CA LYS A 604 -0.74 65.52 27.85
C LYS A 604 -0.35 66.34 26.63
N SER A 605 0.93 66.51 26.36
CA SER A 605 1.48 67.20 25.18
C SER A 605 1.67 66.33 23.94
N GLY A 606 1.21 65.06 23.97
CA GLY A 606 1.44 64.09 22.89
C GLY A 606 2.86 63.49 22.87
N LYS A 607 3.74 63.89 23.77
CA LYS A 607 5.10 63.38 23.88
C LYS A 607 5.08 61.94 24.37
N VAL A 608 5.66 61.05 23.60
CA VAL A 608 5.84 59.65 23.93
C VAL A 608 7.03 59.47 24.83
N THR A 609 6.85 58.91 26.03
CA THR A 609 7.92 58.67 26.99
C THR A 609 7.95 57.19 27.37
N PRO A 610 9.04 56.47 27.10
CA PRO A 610 9.13 55.07 27.55
C PRO A 610 9.45 55.01 29.05
N VAL A 611 8.77 54.12 29.75
CA VAL A 611 9.03 53.77 31.15
C VAL A 611 9.55 52.34 31.15
N LYS A 612 10.79 52.13 31.56
CA LYS A 612 11.40 50.82 31.72
C LYS A 612 11.23 50.36 33.17
N ILE A 613 10.62 49.19 33.36
CA ILE A 613 10.47 48.59 34.70
C ILE A 613 11.24 47.27 34.68
N THR A 614 12.07 47.03 35.69
CA THR A 614 12.76 45.76 35.91
C THR A 614 12.33 45.18 37.26
N SER A 615 12.21 43.81 37.32
CA SER A 615 11.82 43.10 38.54
C SER A 615 12.25 41.62 38.42
N ASP A 616 12.14 40.85 39.47
CA ASP A 616 12.37 39.41 39.40
C ASP A 616 11.17 38.67 38.80
N ARG A 617 9.97 39.22 38.98
CA ARG A 617 8.73 38.64 38.43
C ARG A 617 7.77 39.74 37.99
N LEU A 618 7.03 39.44 36.93
CA LEU A 618 5.88 40.21 36.45
C LEU A 618 4.67 39.26 36.28
N THR A 619 3.53 39.69 36.82
CA THR A 619 2.23 39.10 36.48
C THR A 619 1.33 40.19 35.91
N TYR A 620 0.87 40.00 34.67
CA TYR A 620 -0.03 40.92 33.99
C TYR A 620 -1.34 40.23 33.64
N THR A 621 -2.47 40.84 33.95
CA THR A 621 -3.80 40.39 33.59
C THR A 621 -4.55 41.50 32.87
N ASP A 622 -4.90 41.28 31.59
CA ASP A 622 -5.46 42.34 30.76
C ASP A 622 -6.87 42.75 31.21
N SER A 623 -7.69 41.84 31.67
CA SER A 623 -9.04 42.10 32.23
C SER A 623 -9.02 42.95 33.50
N GLU A 624 -7.99 42.82 34.35
CA GLU A 624 -7.78 43.60 35.54
C GLU A 624 -7.05 44.92 35.24
N ARG A 625 -6.46 45.02 34.07
CA ARG A 625 -5.61 46.15 33.62
C ARG A 625 -4.45 46.42 34.59
N LYS A 626 -3.96 45.35 35.24
CA LYS A 626 -2.97 45.41 36.31
C LYS A 626 -1.68 44.68 35.91
N ALA A 627 -0.57 45.35 36.02
CA ALA A 627 0.77 44.79 35.95
C ALA A 627 1.39 44.78 37.36
N HIS A 628 1.56 43.60 37.93
CA HIS A 628 2.13 43.38 39.25
C HIS A 628 3.57 42.92 39.12
N PHE A 629 4.49 43.77 39.63
CA PHE A 629 5.94 43.54 39.64
C PHE A 629 6.39 43.20 41.07
N GLU A 630 7.17 42.15 41.21
CA GLU A 630 7.63 41.61 42.48
C GLU A 630 9.15 41.52 42.50
N GLU A 631 9.74 41.81 43.64
CA GLU A 631 11.13 41.77 44.04
C GLU A 631 12.08 42.64 43.16
N ALA A 632 12.97 43.35 43.82
CA ALA A 632 13.99 44.22 43.18
C ALA A 632 13.42 45.16 42.11
N VAL A 633 12.22 45.69 42.32
CA VAL A 633 11.52 46.51 41.31
C VAL A 633 12.24 47.84 41.10
N GLN A 634 12.55 48.17 39.85
CA GLN A 634 13.09 49.46 39.46
C GLN A 634 12.33 49.99 38.24
N ALA A 635 11.58 51.06 38.39
CA ALA A 635 10.96 51.81 37.29
C ALA A 635 11.80 53.03 36.93
N LYS A 636 12.20 53.14 35.67
CA LYS A 636 13.04 54.22 35.16
C LYS A 636 12.39 54.93 33.98
N SER A 637 12.26 56.24 34.09
CA SER A 637 11.86 57.18 33.06
C SER A 637 13.01 58.13 32.74
N THR A 638 12.81 59.16 31.93
CA THR A 638 13.85 60.10 31.50
C THR A 638 14.45 60.84 32.66
N ASP A 639 13.66 61.25 33.65
CA ASP A 639 13.96 62.11 34.76
C ASP A 639 13.68 61.54 36.15
N LEU A 640 13.31 60.29 36.22
CA LEU A 640 12.79 59.63 37.43
C LEU A 640 13.20 58.17 37.51
N THR A 641 13.66 57.75 38.69
CA THR A 641 13.84 56.34 39.02
C THR A 641 13.09 56.02 40.32
N ILE A 642 12.25 54.99 40.34
CA ILE A 642 11.55 54.48 41.50
C ILE A 642 12.04 53.06 41.77
N THR A 643 12.46 52.77 43.00
CA THR A 643 12.78 51.42 43.46
C THR A 643 11.87 51.00 44.55
N SER A 644 11.43 49.71 44.59
CA SER A 644 10.55 49.15 45.60
C SER A 644 10.68 47.62 45.63
N LYS A 645 10.09 46.97 46.64
CA LYS A 645 9.94 45.50 46.64
C LYS A 645 8.83 45.03 45.70
N VAL A 646 7.71 45.74 45.72
CA VAL A 646 6.51 45.44 44.94
C VAL A 646 6.04 46.71 44.23
N MET A 647 5.54 46.58 43.01
CA MET A 647 4.95 47.70 42.29
C MET A 647 3.75 47.22 41.48
N ASP A 648 2.60 47.81 41.70
CA ASP A 648 1.37 47.65 40.93
C ASP A 648 1.18 48.79 39.98
N VAL A 649 1.13 48.53 38.68
CA VAL A 649 0.83 49.51 37.63
C VAL A 649 -0.57 49.24 37.10
N PHE A 650 -1.46 50.19 37.34
CA PHE A 650 -2.84 50.13 36.81
C PHE A 650 -2.93 50.96 35.53
N LEU A 651 -3.59 50.40 34.53
CA LEU A 651 -3.71 50.98 33.20
C LEU A 651 -5.14 51.44 32.95
N GLN A 652 -5.30 52.51 32.20
CA GLN A 652 -6.62 52.98 31.78
C GLN A 652 -7.23 52.03 30.74
N PRO A 653 -8.57 51.83 30.76
CA PRO A 653 -9.23 51.04 29.71
C PRO A 653 -9.04 51.70 28.34
N ARG A 654 -9.01 50.90 27.30
CA ARG A 654 -8.93 51.37 25.94
C ARG A 654 -10.29 51.97 25.53
N ASN A 655 -10.45 53.27 25.50
CA ASN A 655 -11.67 53.92 25.06
C ASN A 655 -11.94 53.71 23.57
N GLN A 656 -13.18 53.40 23.20
CA GLN A 656 -13.61 53.20 21.81
C GLN A 656 -13.80 54.52 21.03
N ASP A 657 -13.73 55.69 21.67
CA ASP A 657 -14.11 56.97 21.11
C ASP A 657 -13.10 57.65 20.18
N THR A 658 -12.04 57.00 19.76
CA THR A 658 -11.06 57.56 18.81
C THR A 658 -11.14 57.00 17.39
N SER A 659 -12.33 56.47 16.98
CA SER A 659 -12.47 55.90 15.61
C SER A 659 -12.63 56.96 14.50
N ASN A 660 -12.62 58.27 14.79
CA ASN A 660 -12.86 59.35 13.79
C ASN A 660 -11.77 60.45 13.67
N GLN A 661 -10.56 60.18 14.16
CA GLN A 661 -9.42 61.01 13.77
C GLN A 661 -8.36 60.18 13.05
N SER A 662 -8.41 60.28 11.71
CA SER A 662 -7.31 59.86 10.84
C SER A 662 -6.05 60.69 11.17
N VAL A 663 -5.32 60.31 12.22
CA VAL A 663 -3.95 60.78 12.44
C VAL A 663 -3.02 59.76 11.82
N THR A 664 -2.49 60.11 10.67
CA THR A 664 -1.32 59.52 10.06
C THR A 664 -0.13 59.68 11.03
N GLY A 665 -0.04 58.82 12.06
CA GLY A 665 1.03 58.78 13.03
C GLY A 665 0.95 57.54 13.90
N THR A 666 2.01 56.79 13.90
CA THR A 666 2.33 55.52 14.59
C THR A 666 2.10 55.52 16.11
N GLY A 667 0.91 55.84 16.62
CA GLY A 667 0.68 56.02 18.05
C GLY A 667 -0.68 55.57 18.61
N ALA A 668 -1.55 54.97 17.83
CA ALA A 668 -2.85 54.53 18.30
C ALA A 668 -2.77 53.14 18.98
N GLY A 669 -2.84 53.08 20.31
CA GLY A 669 -3.07 51.80 21.00
C GLY A 669 -2.22 51.49 22.23
N THR A 670 -1.53 52.44 22.79
CA THR A 670 -0.77 52.22 24.06
C THR A 670 -1.67 52.42 25.26
N GLY A 671 -1.80 51.44 26.17
CA GLY A 671 -2.50 51.60 27.44
C GLY A 671 -1.85 52.71 28.27
N LYS A 672 -2.61 53.77 28.60
CA LYS A 672 -2.13 54.84 29.47
C LYS A 672 -2.07 54.35 30.90
N ILE A 673 -1.00 54.68 31.61
CA ILE A 673 -0.91 54.43 33.05
C ILE A 673 -1.96 55.32 33.75
N ASP A 674 -2.82 54.69 34.59
CA ASP A 674 -3.77 55.37 35.43
C ASP A 674 -3.12 55.81 36.75
N HIS A 675 -2.68 54.82 37.50
CA HIS A 675 -1.91 55.07 38.74
C HIS A 675 -0.92 53.94 39.01
N ILE A 676 0.07 54.23 39.86
CA ILE A 676 1.09 53.26 40.28
C ILE A 676 1.09 53.22 41.80
N ILE A 677 1.08 52.01 42.35
CA ILE A 677 1.26 51.79 43.80
C ILE A 677 2.57 51.01 43.97
N ALA A 678 3.55 51.62 44.61
CA ALA A 678 4.82 50.97 44.96
C ALA A 678 4.88 50.76 46.48
N SER A 679 5.34 49.62 46.95
CA SER A 679 5.43 49.27 48.35
C SER A 679 6.70 48.53 48.71
N GLY A 680 7.14 48.70 49.96
CA GLY A 680 8.32 48.08 50.52
C GLY A 680 9.63 48.82 50.16
N GLN A 681 10.15 49.63 51.08
CA GLN A 681 11.41 50.35 50.96
C GLN A 681 11.47 51.22 49.70
N VAL A 682 10.45 52.01 49.47
CA VAL A 682 10.32 52.84 48.27
C VAL A 682 11.39 53.95 48.29
N VAL A 683 12.11 54.05 47.17
CA VAL A 683 13.06 55.17 46.95
C VAL A 683 12.72 55.80 45.59
N VAL A 684 12.57 57.13 45.58
CA VAL A 684 12.37 57.96 44.38
C VAL A 684 13.58 58.83 44.18
N VAL A 685 14.16 58.72 43.01
CA VAL A 685 15.36 59.55 42.67
C VAL A 685 15.05 60.40 41.44
N GLN A 686 15.29 61.70 41.56
CA GLN A 686 15.24 62.70 40.50
C GLN A 686 16.53 63.46 40.47
N PRO A 687 16.83 64.21 39.42
CA PRO A 687 18.00 65.12 39.44
C PRO A 687 17.99 66.09 40.64
N GLY A 688 18.98 65.98 41.52
CA GLY A 688 19.11 66.77 42.74
C GLY A 688 18.23 66.39 43.90
N ARG A 689 17.32 65.33 43.76
CA ARG A 689 16.37 64.96 44.80
C ARG A 689 16.29 63.44 45.01
N ARG A 690 16.17 63.06 46.28
CA ARG A 690 15.92 61.68 46.68
C ARG A 690 14.86 61.61 47.76
N ALA A 691 13.75 60.90 47.48
CA ALA A 691 12.71 60.68 48.49
C ALA A 691 12.64 59.20 48.87
N THR A 692 12.28 58.88 50.12
CA THR A 692 12.14 57.55 50.68
C THR A 692 10.85 57.41 51.45
N GLY A 693 10.23 56.23 51.45
CA GLY A 693 8.99 55.87 52.21
C GLY A 693 8.72 54.38 52.08
N ASP A 694 7.68 53.91 52.77
CA ASP A 694 7.28 52.49 52.64
C ASP A 694 6.28 52.24 51.54
N GLN A 695 5.46 53.27 51.23
CA GLN A 695 4.48 53.20 50.15
C GLN A 695 4.50 54.47 49.30
N LEU A 696 4.30 54.31 48.03
CA LEU A 696 4.15 55.39 47.06
C LEU A 696 2.91 55.18 46.25
N VAL A 697 2.11 56.23 46.09
CA VAL A 697 1.00 56.24 45.13
C VAL A 697 1.30 57.39 44.11
N TYR A 698 1.41 57.01 42.84
CA TYR A 698 1.50 57.97 41.72
C TYR A 698 0.15 58.00 40.98
N THR A 699 -0.43 59.18 40.79
CA THR A 699 -1.64 59.40 40.05
C THR A 699 -1.36 60.23 38.81
N THR A 700 -1.68 59.68 37.63
CA THR A 700 -1.35 60.33 36.34
C THR A 700 -2.20 61.56 36.08
N SER A 701 -3.47 61.58 36.51
CA SER A 701 -4.38 62.74 36.32
C SER A 701 -3.84 64.01 37.00
N ASP A 702 -3.28 63.86 38.18
CA ASP A 702 -2.78 64.95 39.02
C ASP A 702 -1.27 65.16 38.84
N ASP A 703 -0.58 64.22 38.19
CA ASP A 703 0.87 64.15 38.03
C ASP A 703 1.66 64.37 39.34
N LYS A 704 1.15 63.64 40.40
CA LYS A 704 1.69 63.73 41.77
C LYS A 704 2.10 62.37 42.32
N PHE A 705 3.15 62.35 43.14
CA PHE A 705 3.57 61.25 43.96
C PHE A 705 3.21 61.51 45.41
N VAL A 706 2.61 60.54 46.09
CA VAL A 706 2.34 60.59 47.51
C VAL A 706 3.13 59.46 48.20
N LEU A 707 4.07 59.77 49.07
CA LEU A 707 4.84 58.80 49.85
C LEU A 707 4.30 58.80 51.29
N THR A 708 4.12 57.61 51.82
CA THR A 708 3.63 57.38 53.15
C THR A 708 4.35 56.18 53.81
N GLY A 709 4.27 56.06 55.13
CA GLY A 709 4.82 54.93 55.88
C GLY A 709 6.35 54.95 56.02
N GLY A 710 6.87 54.39 57.15
CA GLY A 710 8.25 54.47 57.59
C GLY A 710 8.78 55.89 57.39
N PRO A 711 8.91 56.76 58.33
CA PRO A 711 8.79 58.23 58.20
C PRO A 711 9.32 58.76 56.86
N PRO A 712 8.38 59.09 55.91
CA PRO A 712 8.77 59.49 54.55
C PRO A 712 9.61 60.69 54.59
N SER A 713 10.73 60.69 53.84
CA SER A 713 11.71 61.82 53.84
C SER A 713 12.09 62.09 52.39
N ILE A 714 12.37 63.40 52.15
CA ILE A 714 12.97 63.90 50.93
C ILE A 714 14.30 64.61 51.27
N PHE A 715 15.32 64.29 50.50
CA PHE A 715 16.57 64.99 50.46
C PHE A 715 16.63 65.77 49.15
N ASP A 716 16.80 67.10 49.30
CA ASP A 716 16.99 68.02 48.20
C ASP A 716 18.41 68.58 48.31
N ALA A 717 19.15 68.63 47.21
CA ALA A 717 20.56 69.07 47.22
C ALA A 717 20.74 70.52 47.70
N GLU A 718 19.71 71.32 47.46
CA GLU A 718 19.73 72.76 47.84
C GLU A 718 19.09 73.02 49.19
N GLN A 719 18.01 72.34 49.52
CA GLN A 719 17.18 72.62 50.71
C GLN A 719 17.45 71.73 51.91
N GLY A 720 18.18 70.59 51.69
CA GLY A 720 18.47 69.65 52.77
C GLY A 720 17.44 68.52 52.88
N LYS A 721 17.31 67.91 54.08
CA LYS A 721 16.42 66.80 54.34
C LYS A 721 15.15 67.23 55.04
N ILE A 722 13.99 66.86 54.55
CA ILE A 722 12.67 67.03 55.18
C ILE A 722 12.02 65.67 55.43
N THR A 723 11.45 65.45 56.62
CA THR A 723 10.79 64.23 57.02
C THR A 723 9.41 64.55 57.55
N GLY A 724 8.39 63.77 57.29
CA GLY A 724 7.04 63.95 57.74
C GLY A 724 6.25 62.64 57.88
N VAL A 725 4.92 62.67 57.97
CA VAL A 725 4.01 61.53 57.93
C VAL A 725 3.58 61.26 56.50
N SER A 726 3.40 62.27 55.67
CA SER A 726 3.10 62.21 54.27
C SER A 726 3.97 63.20 53.49
N LEU A 727 4.41 62.79 52.29
CA LEU A 727 5.17 63.56 51.39
C LEU A 727 4.54 63.56 50.04
N THR A 728 4.06 64.69 49.54
CA THR A 728 3.48 64.88 48.24
C THR A 728 4.45 65.67 47.33
N LEU A 729 4.84 65.05 46.19
CA LEU A 729 5.66 65.67 45.18
C LEU A 729 4.86 65.91 43.91
N PHE A 730 4.71 67.12 43.47
CA PHE A 730 4.07 67.49 42.21
C PHE A 730 5.18 67.54 41.11
N ARG A 731 4.97 66.75 40.06
CA ARG A 731 5.98 66.52 39.03
C ARG A 731 6.12 67.74 38.09
N HIS A 732 4.97 68.34 37.76
CA HIS A 732 4.91 69.41 36.75
C HIS A 732 5.58 70.70 37.16
N ASP A 733 5.52 71.06 38.45
CA ASP A 733 6.11 72.35 39.02
C ASP A 733 7.22 72.12 40.05
N GLY A 734 7.53 70.85 40.33
CA GLY A 734 8.56 70.46 41.29
C GLY A 734 8.23 70.78 42.76
N ARG A 735 7.02 71.21 43.10
CA ARG A 735 6.55 71.50 44.43
C ARG A 735 6.53 70.30 45.32
N VAL A 736 7.00 70.44 46.55
CA VAL A 736 6.97 69.43 47.57
C VAL A 736 6.12 69.89 48.74
N VAL A 737 5.16 69.09 49.16
CA VAL A 737 4.34 69.28 50.36
C VAL A 737 4.67 68.19 51.35
N VAL A 738 5.05 68.49 52.56
CA VAL A 738 5.36 67.54 53.61
C VAL A 738 4.40 67.78 54.73
N GLU A 739 3.65 66.77 55.13
CA GLU A 739 2.64 66.82 56.20
C GLU A 739 3.18 66.12 57.45
N GLY A 740 2.94 66.64 58.58
CA GLY A 740 3.18 66.06 59.88
C GLY A 740 1.87 65.95 60.67
N ASN A 741 1.86 65.22 61.76
CA ASN A 741 0.74 65.15 62.71
C ASN A 741 1.23 65.44 64.16
N ASN A 742 0.33 65.45 65.12
CA ASN A 742 0.63 65.75 66.50
C ASN A 742 1.64 64.82 67.20
N THR A 743 1.78 63.56 66.66
CA THR A 743 2.73 62.56 67.18
C THR A 743 4.01 62.47 66.38
N SER A 744 4.03 63.01 65.16
CA SER A 744 5.16 62.98 64.22
C SER A 744 5.16 64.26 63.42
N PRO A 745 5.74 65.39 64.02
CA PRO A 745 5.79 66.67 63.36
C PRO A 745 6.75 66.61 62.16
N THR A 746 6.64 67.62 61.25
CA THR A 746 7.58 67.79 60.13
C THR A 746 8.91 68.19 60.64
N VAL A 747 9.98 67.47 60.26
CA VAL A 747 11.38 67.79 60.65
C VAL A 747 12.15 68.19 59.43
N THR A 748 12.70 69.37 59.42
CA THR A 748 13.60 69.94 58.38
C THR A 748 15.01 69.98 58.86
N GLN A 749 15.94 69.39 58.15
CA GLN A 749 17.39 69.49 58.36
C GLN A 749 18.03 70.28 57.19
N THR A 750 18.35 71.57 57.42
CA THR A 750 18.88 72.40 56.36
C THR A 750 20.41 72.28 56.31
N ARG A 751 21.01 72.24 55.15
CA ARG A 751 22.44 72.24 54.94
C ARG A 751 22.89 73.73 54.95
N VAL A 752 23.64 74.14 55.97
CA VAL A 752 24.25 75.46 55.95
C VAL A 752 25.52 75.39 55.10
N ALA A 753 25.54 76.12 53.99
CA ALA A 753 26.79 76.29 53.20
C ALA A 753 27.82 77.02 54.07
N ARG A 754 29.02 76.43 54.24
CA ARG A 754 30.19 77.08 54.83
C ARG A 754 30.91 77.87 53.74
#